data_9414493d8e89e2810ca90c223348f5e3
#
_entry.id   9414493d8e89e2810ca90c223348f5e3
#
_cell.length_a   1.000
_cell.length_b   1.000
_cell.length_c   1.000
_cell.angle_alpha   90.00
_cell.angle_beta   90.00
_cell.angle_gamma   90.00
#
_symmetry.space_group_name_H-M   'P 1'
#
loop_
_entity.id
_entity.type
_entity.pdbx_description
1 polymer ?
#
loop_
_entity_poly.entity_id
_entity_poly.type
_entity_poly.pdbx_seq_one_letter_code
_entity_poly.pdbx_strand_id
1 'polypeptide(L)'
;MPAPSSSPQPSSAHPSDPYASSVPRTPEAILEALDPDQRAVAEALTGPVCVLAGAGTGKTRAITHRIAYGVRTGMYTPTTVLAVTFTARAAGEMRTRLRDLGVSGVQARTFHAAALRQLSFFWPQVVGGPPPRILEHKAPAVGEAARRLNLSVDRVAVRDLSSEVEWAKVSLVTAEDYERACVAKGRPAPAGFDHRTVARLITAYEEVKTERSVIDFEDVLLMLGDMLASNHTIAETVRRQYRHFVVDEYQDVSPLQQFVLDQWLGDRRELCVVGDPSQTIYSFTGATPHHLLSFQKVHPDAQVVRLVRDYRSTPQVVGLANKLLATKGVRRSGSHPALELIAQRPSGPPVAYTTYDDDESEARGIATKVGRLVAAGTAPSEIAVLYRTNAQSEGFEAALADAGIAYLVRGGERFFARREVRDAIVLLRGAARSAEPDIPMPTTVRDVLTSAGWSAAPPAGRGATRERWESMQALVGLADDLWAKRRASLPDLIQDLEERSSAQHAPTVEGVTLASLHAAKGLEWDAVFLAGMSEGLMPISLAETDEAVAEERRLLYVGITRAREHLDLSYARARNPGGRAGRRRTRFLDGLWPSDNPAAGIRRAPRDAGGRSAVVVTGTYDAELYEALKDWRTARAEAIDRPKFVVFSDAILRAMAELAPTTNADLVRIDGVGPGKVETYGAEVLGVVRAHVEKKSGN
;
A
#
# COMPACT_ATOMS: atom_id res chain seq x y z
N MET A 1 68.95 8.59 56.55
CA MET A 1 67.95 7.50 56.45
C MET A 1 66.85 7.92 55.52
N PRO A 2 66.71 7.24 54.37
CA PRO A 2 65.65 7.55 53.42
C PRO A 2 64.33 6.82 53.74
N ALA A 3 63.20 7.47 53.49
CA ALA A 3 61.83 6.95 53.59
C ALA A 3 61.51 5.93 52.50
N PRO A 4 60.60 4.96 52.69
CA PRO A 4 60.32 3.90 51.73
C PRO A 4 59.37 4.38 50.61
N SER A 5 59.67 3.94 49.42
CA SER A 5 58.92 4.09 48.17
C SER A 5 57.55 3.38 48.30
N SER A 6 56.48 4.08 48.00
CA SER A 6 55.13 3.49 47.79
C SER A 6 54.97 3.03 46.35
N SER A 7 54.72 1.73 46.21
CA SER A 7 54.34 1.07 44.94
C SER A 7 52.91 1.48 44.52
N PRO A 8 52.59 1.66 43.23
CA PRO A 8 51.24 1.95 42.78
C PRO A 8 50.40 0.65 42.82
N GLN A 9 49.22 0.76 43.45
CA GLN A 9 48.19 -0.29 43.38
C GLN A 9 47.59 -0.39 41.95
N PRO A 10 47.22 -1.59 41.49
CA PRO A 10 46.58 -1.75 40.20
C PRO A 10 45.17 -1.18 40.23
N SER A 11 44.87 -0.35 39.23
CA SER A 11 43.56 0.22 38.92
C SER A 11 42.51 -0.91 38.78
N SER A 12 41.43 -0.80 39.55
CA SER A 12 40.24 -1.64 39.45
C SER A 12 39.60 -1.43 38.08
N ALA A 13 39.64 -2.46 37.25
CA ALA A 13 38.86 -2.50 36.00
C ALA A 13 37.37 -2.40 36.33
N HIS A 14 36.72 -1.37 35.86
CA HIS A 14 35.27 -1.29 35.83
C HIS A 14 34.71 -2.42 34.95
N PRO A 15 33.65 -3.14 35.35
CA PRO A 15 33.02 -4.12 34.52
C PRO A 15 32.48 -3.43 33.26
N SER A 16 32.87 -3.93 32.10
CA SER A 16 32.36 -3.50 30.80
C SER A 16 30.84 -3.61 30.78
N ASP A 17 30.19 -2.51 30.46
CA ASP A 17 28.74 -2.37 30.27
C ASP A 17 28.25 -3.39 29.23
N PRO A 18 27.38 -4.38 29.57
CA PRO A 18 26.92 -5.39 28.65
C PRO A 18 25.94 -4.86 27.60
N TYR A 19 25.62 -3.57 27.60
CA TYR A 19 24.73 -2.89 26.65
C TYR A 19 25.43 -1.94 25.67
N ALA A 20 26.76 -1.92 25.63
CA ALA A 20 27.46 -1.23 24.56
C ALA A 20 27.22 -2.01 23.25
N SER A 21 26.16 -1.67 22.52
CA SER A 21 25.94 -2.14 21.16
C SER A 21 27.19 -1.81 20.36
N SER A 22 27.92 -2.84 19.92
CA SER A 22 29.15 -2.68 19.18
C SER A 22 28.83 -2.13 17.78
N VAL A 23 28.87 -0.81 17.65
CA VAL A 23 28.78 -0.15 16.33
C VAL A 23 29.85 -0.76 15.45
N PRO A 24 29.51 -1.31 14.25
CA PRO A 24 30.50 -1.88 13.36
C PRO A 24 31.55 -0.81 13.00
N ARG A 25 32.81 -1.05 13.40
CA ARG A 25 33.88 -0.06 13.23
C ARG A 25 34.66 -0.24 11.94
N THR A 26 34.60 -1.41 11.34
CA THR A 26 35.32 -1.73 10.10
C THR A 26 34.36 -2.01 8.93
N PRO A 27 34.78 -1.79 7.69
CA PRO A 27 33.98 -2.15 6.51
C PRO A 27 33.57 -3.62 6.50
N GLU A 28 34.47 -4.53 6.90
CA GLU A 28 34.25 -5.97 6.93
C GLU A 28 33.12 -6.34 7.89
N ALA A 29 33.10 -5.74 9.10
CA ALA A 29 32.06 -5.99 10.09
C ALA A 29 30.65 -5.58 9.60
N ILE A 30 30.56 -4.58 8.70
CA ILE A 30 29.30 -4.22 8.05
C ILE A 30 28.82 -5.36 7.13
N LEU A 31 29.75 -5.99 6.40
CA LEU A 31 29.41 -7.05 5.44
C LEU A 31 29.14 -8.41 6.10
N GLU A 32 29.76 -8.69 7.25
CA GLU A 32 29.55 -9.94 7.99
C GLU A 32 28.10 -10.17 8.42
N ALA A 33 27.36 -9.09 8.63
CA ALA A 33 25.95 -9.14 9.01
C ALA A 33 25.01 -9.50 7.83
N LEU A 34 25.52 -9.61 6.60
CA LEU A 34 24.72 -9.74 5.38
C LEU A 34 24.83 -11.17 4.81
N ASP A 35 23.74 -11.64 4.21
CA ASP A 35 23.78 -12.80 3.36
C ASP A 35 24.52 -12.52 2.03
N PRO A 36 24.87 -13.54 1.24
CA PRO A 36 25.63 -13.35 0.01
C PRO A 36 24.98 -12.39 -1.00
N ASP A 37 23.63 -12.39 -1.12
CA ASP A 37 22.92 -11.53 -2.07
C ASP A 37 22.85 -10.08 -1.55
N GLN A 38 22.56 -9.90 -0.27
CA GLN A 38 22.60 -8.59 0.40
C GLN A 38 24.02 -7.99 0.38
N ARG A 39 25.04 -8.84 0.56
CA ARG A 39 26.43 -8.44 0.48
C ARG A 39 26.80 -7.96 -0.92
N ALA A 40 26.36 -8.68 -1.97
CA ALA A 40 26.57 -8.23 -3.35
C ALA A 40 25.97 -6.84 -3.61
N VAL A 41 24.80 -6.52 -3.00
CA VAL A 41 24.23 -5.16 -3.04
C VAL A 41 25.12 -4.16 -2.31
N ALA A 42 25.64 -4.50 -1.15
CA ALA A 42 26.47 -3.61 -0.34
C ALA A 42 27.80 -3.30 -1.00
N GLU A 43 28.40 -4.26 -1.68
CA GLU A 43 29.70 -4.13 -2.38
C GLU A 43 29.59 -3.41 -3.74
N ALA A 44 28.41 -3.38 -4.37
CA ALA A 44 28.21 -2.75 -5.68
C ALA A 44 28.13 -1.21 -5.57
N LEU A 45 29.22 -0.54 -5.24
CA LEU A 45 29.26 0.90 -4.87
C LEU A 45 29.20 1.87 -6.04
N THR A 46 29.55 1.46 -7.25
CA THR A 46 29.64 2.32 -8.43
C THR A 46 28.69 1.89 -9.54
N GLY A 47 28.31 2.85 -10.39
CA GLY A 47 27.43 2.62 -11.53
C GLY A 47 25.96 2.37 -11.15
N PRO A 48 25.11 2.08 -12.14
CA PRO A 48 23.71 1.81 -11.91
C PRO A 48 23.51 0.40 -11.34
N VAL A 49 22.75 0.30 -10.26
CA VAL A 49 22.43 -0.97 -9.58
C VAL A 49 20.92 -1.13 -9.44
N CYS A 50 20.40 -2.24 -9.88
CA CYS A 50 18.99 -2.61 -9.74
C CYS A 50 18.87 -3.80 -8.79
N VAL A 51 18.17 -3.61 -7.67
CA VAL A 51 17.92 -4.65 -6.69
C VAL A 51 16.45 -5.08 -6.77
N LEU A 52 16.22 -6.25 -7.36
CA LEU A 52 14.91 -6.89 -7.37
C LEU A 52 14.77 -7.69 -6.07
N ALA A 53 13.95 -7.21 -5.15
CA ALA A 53 13.92 -7.72 -3.79
C ALA A 53 12.49 -8.03 -3.34
N GLY A 54 12.17 -9.30 -3.13
CA GLY A 54 10.86 -9.74 -2.69
C GLY A 54 10.49 -9.29 -1.28
N ALA A 55 9.29 -9.63 -0.85
CA ALA A 55 8.85 -9.36 0.52
C ALA A 55 9.78 -10.07 1.53
N GLY A 56 10.03 -9.43 2.68
CA GLY A 56 10.79 -10.03 3.78
C GLY A 56 12.29 -10.26 3.54
N THR A 57 12.83 -9.88 2.37
CA THR A 57 14.23 -10.18 1.99
C THR A 57 15.26 -9.20 2.55
N GLY A 58 14.84 -8.24 3.37
CA GLY A 58 15.75 -7.27 3.98
C GLY A 58 16.21 -6.16 3.03
N LYS A 59 15.35 -5.72 2.10
CA LYS A 59 15.60 -4.57 1.19
C LYS A 59 16.33 -3.41 1.88
N THR A 60 15.68 -2.86 2.91
CA THR A 60 16.20 -1.70 3.65
C THR A 60 17.52 -2.01 4.36
N ARG A 61 17.71 -3.26 4.83
CA ARG A 61 19.00 -3.70 5.41
C ARG A 61 20.10 -3.65 4.36
N ALA A 62 19.88 -4.23 3.19
CA ALA A 62 20.89 -4.26 2.11
C ALA A 62 21.32 -2.85 1.70
N ILE A 63 20.37 -1.91 1.49
CA ILE A 63 20.71 -0.55 1.06
C ILE A 63 21.33 0.30 2.18
N THR A 64 20.94 0.13 3.45
CA THR A 64 21.58 0.84 4.56
C THR A 64 23.00 0.36 4.78
N HIS A 65 23.27 -0.95 4.65
CA HIS A 65 24.62 -1.50 4.72
C HIS A 65 25.47 -1.08 3.51
N ARG A 66 24.88 -1.02 2.29
CA ARG A 66 25.54 -0.44 1.11
C ARG A 66 26.02 0.99 1.38
N ILE A 67 25.13 1.84 1.89
CA ILE A 67 25.49 3.24 2.21
C ILE A 67 26.59 3.26 3.29
N ALA A 68 26.43 2.48 4.35
CA ALA A 68 27.40 2.43 5.44
C ALA A 68 28.75 1.90 4.98
N TYR A 69 28.77 0.85 4.16
CA TYR A 69 29.99 0.30 3.56
C TYR A 69 30.69 1.31 2.66
N GLY A 70 29.94 1.99 1.77
CA GLY A 70 30.48 3.04 0.90
C GLY A 70 31.08 4.21 1.68
N VAL A 71 30.47 4.59 2.82
CA VAL A 71 31.03 5.65 3.70
C VAL A 71 32.28 5.15 4.40
N ARG A 72 32.31 3.93 4.94
CA ARG A 72 33.43 3.38 5.67
C ARG A 72 34.66 3.09 4.78
N THR A 73 34.43 2.73 3.53
CA THR A 73 35.51 2.57 2.53
C THR A 73 36.00 3.89 1.95
N GLY A 74 35.38 5.02 2.30
CA GLY A 74 35.73 6.34 1.77
C GLY A 74 35.21 6.60 0.35
N MET A 75 34.47 5.65 -0.26
CA MET A 75 33.86 5.83 -1.59
C MET A 75 32.72 6.86 -1.56
N TYR A 76 31.99 6.94 -0.44
CA TYR A 76 30.91 7.89 -0.25
C TYR A 76 31.24 8.92 0.83
N THR A 77 30.99 10.20 0.52
CA THR A 77 30.90 11.22 1.55
C THR A 77 29.43 11.26 2.03
N PRO A 78 29.14 11.11 3.34
CA PRO A 78 27.77 10.98 3.84
C PRO A 78 26.82 12.07 3.34
N THR A 79 27.27 13.32 3.32
CA THR A 79 26.47 14.48 2.91
C THR A 79 26.16 14.53 1.42
N THR A 80 26.85 13.71 0.60
CA THR A 80 26.60 13.62 -0.85
C THR A 80 25.69 12.45 -1.23
N VAL A 81 25.22 11.68 -0.24
CA VAL A 81 24.27 10.58 -0.47
C VAL A 81 22.84 11.08 -0.24
N LEU A 82 21.98 10.93 -1.24
CA LEU A 82 20.55 11.14 -1.15
C LEU A 82 19.84 9.80 -1.25
N ALA A 83 19.26 9.35 -0.13
CA ALA A 83 18.43 8.16 -0.06
C ALA A 83 16.95 8.57 -0.07
N VAL A 84 16.22 8.12 -1.06
CA VAL A 84 14.81 8.49 -1.27
C VAL A 84 13.91 7.31 -1.01
N THR A 85 12.84 7.53 -0.24
CA THR A 85 11.85 6.52 0.09
C THR A 85 10.43 7.05 -0.18
N PHE A 86 9.44 6.15 -0.15
CA PHE A 86 8.05 6.52 -0.40
C PHE A 86 7.40 7.22 0.81
N THR A 87 7.77 6.87 2.06
CA THR A 87 7.13 7.40 3.27
C THR A 87 8.13 8.06 4.21
N ALA A 88 7.67 9.09 4.96
CA ALA A 88 8.46 9.73 6.00
C ALA A 88 8.91 8.74 7.10
N ARG A 89 8.08 7.74 7.39
CA ARG A 89 8.41 6.64 8.32
C ARG A 89 9.63 5.86 7.83
N ALA A 90 9.61 5.36 6.58
CA ALA A 90 10.73 4.62 6.02
C ALA A 90 12.02 5.45 5.99
N ALA A 91 11.93 6.76 5.69
CA ALA A 91 13.06 7.67 5.78
C ALA A 91 13.59 7.79 7.23
N GLY A 92 12.71 7.85 8.22
CA GLY A 92 13.07 7.84 9.65
C GLY A 92 13.78 6.55 10.06
N GLU A 93 13.20 5.40 9.71
CA GLU A 93 13.80 4.09 9.98
C GLU A 93 15.18 3.94 9.32
N MET A 94 15.33 4.42 8.09
CA MET A 94 16.60 4.39 7.38
C MET A 94 17.66 5.23 8.09
N ARG A 95 17.32 6.44 8.56
CA ARG A 95 18.23 7.29 9.35
C ARG A 95 18.65 6.62 10.65
N THR A 96 17.71 5.97 11.37
CA THR A 96 18.02 5.25 12.59
C THR A 96 18.99 4.10 12.33
N ARG A 97 18.72 3.25 11.34
CA ARG A 97 19.60 2.13 10.96
C ARG A 97 20.99 2.59 10.53
N LEU A 98 21.10 3.71 9.81
CA LEU A 98 22.40 4.28 9.44
C LEU A 98 23.17 4.77 10.66
N ARG A 99 22.50 5.38 11.65
CA ARG A 99 23.12 5.77 12.93
C ARG A 99 23.62 4.55 13.72
N ASP A 100 22.82 3.47 13.74
CA ASP A 100 23.22 2.21 14.39
C ASP A 100 24.44 1.57 13.70
N LEU A 101 24.63 1.81 12.41
CA LEU A 101 25.83 1.43 11.64
C LEU A 101 26.98 2.47 11.78
N GLY A 102 26.81 3.49 12.64
CA GLY A 102 27.81 4.52 12.88
C GLY A 102 27.98 5.53 11.74
N VAL A 103 26.95 5.72 10.92
CA VAL A 103 26.93 6.67 9.81
C VAL A 103 25.91 7.76 10.06
N SER A 104 26.38 9.02 10.04
CA SER A 104 25.54 10.22 10.16
C SER A 104 25.76 11.14 8.95
N GLY A 105 24.84 12.11 8.75
CA GLY A 105 24.96 13.09 7.66
C GLY A 105 24.32 12.68 6.33
N VAL A 106 23.94 11.42 6.14
CA VAL A 106 23.21 10.95 4.96
C VAL A 106 21.81 11.58 4.92
N GLN A 107 21.43 12.08 3.75
CA GLN A 107 20.10 12.65 3.54
C GLN A 107 19.11 11.55 3.15
N ALA A 108 18.38 10.99 4.13
CA ALA A 108 17.27 10.07 3.88
C ALA A 108 15.93 10.81 4.00
N ARG A 109 15.16 10.90 2.89
CA ARG A 109 13.94 11.71 2.76
C ARG A 109 12.93 11.06 1.82
N THR A 110 11.69 11.57 1.81
CA THR A 110 10.77 11.30 0.69
C THR A 110 11.10 12.20 -0.49
N PHE A 111 10.63 11.85 -1.70
CA PHE A 111 10.78 12.70 -2.89
C PHE A 111 10.32 14.14 -2.61
N HIS A 112 9.10 14.30 -2.11
CA HIS A 112 8.54 15.63 -1.81
C HIS A 112 9.31 16.39 -0.74
N ALA A 113 9.78 15.72 0.33
CA ALA A 113 10.55 16.39 1.37
C ALA A 113 11.93 16.84 0.89
N ALA A 114 12.57 16.07 -0.01
CA ALA A 114 13.81 16.47 -0.65
C ALA A 114 13.58 17.63 -1.62
N ALA A 115 12.54 17.53 -2.45
CA ALA A 115 12.18 18.55 -3.42
C ALA A 115 11.77 19.88 -2.77
N LEU A 116 10.90 19.84 -1.76
CA LEU A 116 10.46 21.04 -1.06
C LEU A 116 11.62 21.81 -0.41
N ARG A 117 12.58 21.08 0.18
CA ARG A 117 13.77 21.72 0.74
C ARG A 117 14.60 22.45 -0.31
N GLN A 118 14.80 21.84 -1.48
CA GLN A 118 15.54 22.43 -2.58
C GLN A 118 14.76 23.60 -3.19
N LEU A 119 13.48 23.42 -3.46
CA LEU A 119 12.61 24.46 -4.00
C LEU A 119 12.59 25.68 -3.09
N SER A 120 12.42 25.51 -1.78
CA SER A 120 12.44 26.61 -0.81
C SER A 120 13.77 27.34 -0.75
N PHE A 121 14.89 26.61 -0.96
CA PHE A 121 16.23 27.22 -0.96
C PHE A 121 16.50 28.04 -2.22
N PHE A 122 16.11 27.55 -3.39
CA PHE A 122 16.38 28.23 -4.66
C PHE A 122 15.30 29.24 -5.07
N TRP A 123 14.08 29.14 -4.52
CA TRP A 123 12.97 30.00 -4.90
C TRP A 123 13.28 31.49 -4.86
N PRO A 124 13.87 32.05 -3.77
CA PRO A 124 14.21 33.47 -3.70
C PRO A 124 15.23 33.91 -4.75
N GLN A 125 16.04 33.00 -5.24
CA GLN A 125 17.13 33.27 -6.21
C GLN A 125 16.59 33.28 -7.65
N VAL A 126 15.55 32.52 -7.97
CA VAL A 126 15.04 32.33 -9.33
C VAL A 126 13.76 33.12 -9.57
N VAL A 127 12.84 33.08 -8.63
CA VAL A 127 11.51 33.69 -8.77
C VAL A 127 11.41 35.00 -7.98
N GLY A 128 12.14 35.09 -6.86
CA GLY A 128 12.02 36.22 -5.93
C GLY A 128 10.88 36.06 -4.92
N GLY A 129 11.01 36.71 -3.79
CA GLY A 129 10.02 36.62 -2.72
C GLY A 129 9.97 35.27 -1.99
N PRO A 130 9.02 35.08 -1.08
CA PRO A 130 8.84 33.83 -0.37
C PRO A 130 8.21 32.76 -1.29
N PRO A 131 8.50 31.46 -1.06
CA PRO A 131 7.85 30.37 -1.79
C PRO A 131 6.33 30.39 -1.53
N PRO A 132 5.50 30.00 -2.52
CA PRO A 132 4.06 29.98 -2.38
C PRO A 132 3.62 29.00 -1.31
N ARG A 133 2.46 29.29 -0.70
CA ARG A 133 1.89 28.41 0.32
C ARG A 133 1.33 27.13 -0.31
N ILE A 134 1.61 25.99 0.30
CA ILE A 134 1.08 24.69 -0.14
C ILE A 134 -0.35 24.54 0.39
N LEU A 135 -1.27 24.10 -0.48
CA LEU A 135 -2.64 23.72 -0.10
C LEU A 135 -2.62 22.46 0.76
N GLU A 136 -3.20 22.50 1.93
CA GLU A 136 -3.39 21.31 2.77
C GLU A 136 -4.37 20.32 2.13
N HIS A 137 -5.42 20.83 1.48
CA HIS A 137 -6.47 20.06 0.83
C HIS A 137 -6.86 20.66 -0.52
N LYS A 138 -6.93 19.83 -1.55
CA LYS A 138 -7.33 20.24 -2.91
C LYS A 138 -8.84 20.50 -3.03
N ALA A 139 -9.67 19.80 -2.23
CA ALA A 139 -11.11 19.79 -2.36
C ALA A 139 -11.77 21.20 -2.42
N PRO A 140 -11.38 22.19 -1.61
CA PRO A 140 -11.96 23.54 -1.73
C PRO A 140 -11.67 24.22 -3.07
N ALA A 141 -10.45 24.05 -3.63
CA ALA A 141 -10.07 24.64 -4.91
C ALA A 141 -10.73 23.90 -6.08
N VAL A 142 -10.84 22.56 -6.02
CA VAL A 142 -11.59 21.76 -7.00
C VAL A 142 -13.08 22.13 -7.00
N GLY A 143 -13.68 22.29 -5.80
CA GLY A 143 -15.08 22.75 -5.69
C GLY A 143 -15.32 24.14 -6.24
N GLU A 144 -14.34 25.04 -6.14
CA GLU A 144 -14.42 26.37 -6.77
C GLU A 144 -14.29 26.29 -8.29
N ALA A 145 -13.31 25.52 -8.79
CA ALA A 145 -13.15 25.28 -10.22
C ALA A 145 -14.43 24.69 -10.86
N ALA A 146 -15.07 23.74 -10.17
CA ALA A 146 -16.33 23.14 -10.60
C ALA A 146 -17.46 24.21 -10.67
N ARG A 147 -17.56 25.10 -9.67
CA ARG A 147 -18.55 26.20 -9.69
C ARG A 147 -18.32 27.17 -10.83
N ARG A 148 -17.07 27.51 -11.17
CA ARG A 148 -16.75 28.38 -12.33
C ARG A 148 -17.22 27.78 -13.65
N LEU A 149 -17.23 26.48 -13.73
CA LEU A 149 -17.71 25.74 -14.91
C LEU A 149 -19.20 25.38 -14.84
N ASN A 150 -19.93 25.85 -13.82
CA ASN A 150 -21.33 25.52 -13.55
C ASN A 150 -21.58 24.00 -13.43
N LEU A 151 -20.61 23.25 -12.89
CA LEU A 151 -20.75 21.81 -12.64
C LEU A 151 -21.41 21.59 -11.28
N SER A 152 -22.44 20.74 -11.27
CA SER A 152 -23.05 20.27 -10.02
C SER A 152 -22.22 19.12 -9.46
N VAL A 153 -21.55 19.34 -8.32
CA VAL A 153 -20.69 18.36 -7.67
C VAL A 153 -21.09 18.19 -6.21
N ASP A 154 -21.21 16.96 -5.77
CA ASP A 154 -21.34 16.59 -4.37
C ASP A 154 -19.95 16.32 -3.75
N ARG A 155 -19.94 15.93 -2.47
CA ARG A 155 -18.71 15.61 -1.75
C ARG A 155 -17.92 14.45 -2.37
N VAL A 156 -18.62 13.45 -2.92
CA VAL A 156 -18.01 12.27 -3.52
C VAL A 156 -17.37 12.64 -4.85
N ALA A 157 -18.10 13.39 -5.69
CA ALA A 157 -17.60 13.91 -6.96
C ALA A 157 -16.36 14.79 -6.77
N VAL A 158 -16.37 15.70 -5.78
CA VAL A 158 -15.19 16.55 -5.48
C VAL A 158 -13.98 15.72 -5.09
N ARG A 159 -14.18 14.64 -4.32
CA ARG A 159 -13.09 13.73 -3.95
C ARG A 159 -12.52 13.01 -5.18
N ASP A 160 -13.40 12.48 -6.03
CA ASP A 160 -12.99 11.73 -7.22
C ASP A 160 -12.31 12.64 -8.24
N LEU A 161 -12.81 13.88 -8.43
CA LEU A 161 -12.16 14.90 -9.25
C LEU A 161 -10.81 15.34 -8.68
N SER A 162 -10.68 15.46 -7.35
CA SER A 162 -9.40 15.78 -6.71
C SER A 162 -8.35 14.69 -6.95
N SER A 163 -8.76 13.41 -6.88
CA SER A 163 -7.88 12.28 -7.19
C SER A 163 -7.48 12.24 -8.67
N GLU A 164 -8.38 12.71 -9.56
CA GLU A 164 -8.09 12.75 -10.99
C GLU A 164 -7.12 13.88 -11.36
N VAL A 165 -7.26 15.06 -10.73
CA VAL A 165 -6.26 16.14 -10.83
C VAL A 165 -4.89 15.66 -10.38
N GLU A 166 -4.82 14.94 -9.26
CA GLU A 166 -3.59 14.33 -8.75
C GLU A 166 -2.99 13.36 -9.77
N TRP A 167 -3.80 12.42 -10.27
CA TRP A 167 -3.35 11.44 -11.25
C TRP A 167 -2.79 12.10 -12.52
N ALA A 168 -3.45 13.13 -13.05
CA ALA A 168 -2.98 13.85 -14.23
C ALA A 168 -1.58 14.45 -14.00
N LYS A 169 -1.38 15.11 -12.86
CA LYS A 169 -0.09 15.73 -12.50
C LYS A 169 1.03 14.71 -12.30
N VAL A 170 0.79 13.67 -11.50
CA VAL A 170 1.83 12.65 -11.24
C VAL A 170 2.15 11.81 -12.48
N SER A 171 1.21 11.76 -13.44
CA SER A 171 1.42 11.11 -14.75
C SER A 171 2.02 12.03 -15.80
N LEU A 172 2.31 13.29 -15.48
CA LEU A 172 2.78 14.33 -16.42
C LEU A 172 1.82 14.55 -17.59
N VAL A 173 0.52 14.47 -17.33
CA VAL A 173 -0.54 14.68 -18.32
C VAL A 173 -1.09 16.10 -18.16
N THR A 174 -0.94 16.93 -19.18
CA THR A 174 -1.53 18.29 -19.22
C THR A 174 -3.04 18.25 -19.43
N ALA A 175 -3.74 19.33 -19.16
CA ALA A 175 -5.17 19.43 -19.43
C ALA A 175 -5.50 19.20 -20.92
N GLU A 176 -4.63 19.68 -21.83
CA GLU A 176 -4.80 19.51 -23.28
C GLU A 176 -4.65 18.04 -23.71
N ASP A 177 -3.76 17.30 -23.08
CA ASP A 177 -3.49 15.89 -23.38
C ASP A 177 -4.39 14.92 -22.62
N TYR A 178 -5.17 15.39 -21.65
CA TYR A 178 -5.90 14.57 -20.69
C TYR A 178 -6.87 13.58 -21.36
N GLU A 179 -7.73 14.04 -22.27
CA GLU A 179 -8.69 13.19 -23.00
C GLU A 179 -7.96 12.07 -23.75
N ARG A 180 -6.92 12.43 -24.51
CA ARG A 180 -6.09 11.47 -25.28
C ARG A 180 -5.42 10.43 -24.38
N ALA A 181 -4.84 10.89 -23.26
CA ALA A 181 -4.15 10.00 -22.32
C ALA A 181 -5.11 9.04 -21.63
N CYS A 182 -6.32 9.49 -21.24
CA CYS A 182 -7.34 8.64 -20.64
C CYS A 182 -7.83 7.58 -21.62
N VAL A 183 -8.14 7.95 -22.85
CA VAL A 183 -8.56 7.00 -23.90
C VAL A 183 -7.47 5.96 -24.17
N ALA A 184 -6.22 6.37 -24.31
CA ALA A 184 -5.10 5.46 -24.55
C ALA A 184 -4.87 4.46 -23.42
N LYS A 185 -5.16 4.85 -22.17
CA LYS A 185 -5.00 4.00 -20.97
C LYS A 185 -6.29 3.27 -20.58
N GLY A 186 -7.39 3.44 -21.31
CA GLY A 186 -8.69 2.88 -20.94
C GLY A 186 -9.22 3.39 -19.60
N ARG A 187 -8.83 4.60 -19.18
CA ARG A 187 -9.21 5.17 -17.90
C ARG A 187 -10.63 5.72 -17.98
N PRO A 188 -11.56 5.29 -17.09
CA PRO A 188 -12.91 5.81 -17.08
C PRO A 188 -12.94 7.27 -16.62
N ALA A 189 -13.89 8.04 -17.12
CA ALA A 189 -14.11 9.39 -16.65
C ALA A 189 -14.66 9.40 -15.21
N PRO A 190 -14.15 10.28 -14.32
CA PRO A 190 -14.55 10.32 -12.91
C PRO A 190 -15.90 10.99 -12.71
N ALA A 191 -16.62 10.63 -11.66
CA ALA A 191 -17.81 11.29 -11.16
C ALA A 191 -18.94 11.49 -12.21
N GLY A 192 -18.96 10.65 -13.27
CA GLY A 192 -19.97 10.74 -14.34
C GLY A 192 -19.77 11.90 -15.34
N PHE A 193 -18.67 12.62 -15.26
CA PHE A 193 -18.30 13.64 -16.26
C PHE A 193 -17.53 13.01 -17.42
N ASP A 194 -17.62 13.64 -18.62
CA ASP A 194 -16.76 13.27 -19.74
C ASP A 194 -15.31 13.78 -19.56
N HIS A 195 -14.37 13.19 -20.26
CA HIS A 195 -12.94 13.54 -20.14
C HIS A 195 -12.64 15.00 -20.52
N ARG A 196 -13.38 15.57 -21.46
CA ARG A 196 -13.21 16.96 -21.89
C ARG A 196 -13.66 17.94 -20.80
N THR A 197 -14.75 17.63 -20.10
CA THR A 197 -15.20 18.40 -18.94
C THR A 197 -14.18 18.35 -17.81
N VAL A 198 -13.59 17.18 -17.56
CA VAL A 198 -12.53 17.04 -16.56
C VAL A 198 -11.26 17.81 -16.97
N ALA A 199 -10.87 17.80 -18.25
CA ALA A 199 -9.77 18.60 -18.76
C ALA A 199 -9.96 20.11 -18.47
N ARG A 200 -11.17 20.61 -18.73
CA ARG A 200 -11.54 22.02 -18.41
C ARG A 200 -11.50 22.28 -16.91
N LEU A 201 -11.90 21.32 -16.11
CA LEU A 201 -11.82 21.44 -14.64
C LEU A 201 -10.36 21.52 -14.17
N ILE A 202 -9.45 20.72 -14.76
CA ILE A 202 -8.02 20.80 -14.45
C ILE A 202 -7.48 22.20 -14.75
N THR A 203 -7.82 22.77 -15.91
CA THR A 203 -7.43 24.15 -16.26
C THR A 203 -7.99 25.17 -15.24
N ALA A 204 -9.27 25.12 -14.95
CA ALA A 204 -9.90 26.03 -13.99
C ALA A 204 -9.33 25.87 -12.56
N TYR A 205 -8.92 24.66 -12.18
CA TYR A 205 -8.25 24.40 -10.92
C TYR A 205 -6.88 25.07 -10.83
N GLU A 206 -6.09 25.02 -11.91
CA GLU A 206 -4.79 25.73 -11.98
C GLU A 206 -4.96 27.23 -11.94
N GLU A 207 -6.00 27.79 -12.59
CA GLU A 207 -6.35 29.22 -12.50
C GLU A 207 -6.69 29.63 -11.06
N VAL A 208 -7.51 28.85 -10.36
CA VAL A 208 -7.87 29.11 -8.95
C VAL A 208 -6.61 29.12 -8.06
N LYS A 209 -5.67 28.21 -8.27
CA LYS A 209 -4.41 28.21 -7.51
C LYS A 209 -3.56 29.45 -7.80
N THR A 210 -3.44 29.79 -9.08
CA THR A 210 -2.66 30.96 -9.53
C THR A 210 -3.20 32.25 -8.92
N GLU A 211 -4.51 32.49 -8.98
CA GLU A 211 -5.16 33.65 -8.39
C GLU A 211 -4.97 33.75 -6.87
N ARG A 212 -4.94 32.61 -6.20
CA ARG A 212 -4.71 32.52 -4.74
C ARG A 212 -3.25 32.55 -4.33
N SER A 213 -2.33 32.55 -5.29
CA SER A 213 -0.90 32.43 -5.06
C SER A 213 -0.54 31.21 -4.18
N VAL A 214 -1.14 30.05 -4.48
CA VAL A 214 -0.93 28.79 -3.78
C VAL A 214 -0.54 27.68 -4.76
N ILE A 215 0.15 26.68 -4.23
CA ILE A 215 0.52 25.46 -4.97
C ILE A 215 -0.05 24.23 -4.26
N ASP A 216 -0.23 23.15 -4.98
CA ASP A 216 -0.53 21.86 -4.35
C ASP A 216 0.75 21.03 -4.14
N PHE A 217 0.55 19.82 -3.62
CA PHE A 217 1.67 18.97 -3.24
C PHE A 217 2.47 18.46 -4.44
N GLU A 218 1.82 18.20 -5.57
CA GLU A 218 2.46 17.76 -6.81
C GLU A 218 3.26 18.89 -7.47
N ASP A 219 2.82 20.14 -7.32
CA ASP A 219 3.54 21.30 -7.85
C ASP A 219 4.95 21.41 -7.28
N VAL A 220 5.17 20.96 -6.06
CA VAL A 220 6.50 20.96 -5.45
C VAL A 220 7.51 20.18 -6.31
N LEU A 221 7.09 19.04 -6.86
CA LEU A 221 7.91 18.21 -7.74
C LEU A 221 8.00 18.81 -9.14
N LEU A 222 6.85 19.27 -9.70
CA LEU A 222 6.79 19.88 -11.02
C LEU A 222 7.70 21.12 -11.10
N MET A 223 7.56 22.04 -10.15
CA MET A 223 8.34 23.29 -10.12
C MET A 223 9.82 23.05 -9.89
N LEU A 224 10.18 22.09 -9.01
CA LEU A 224 11.60 21.75 -8.86
C LEU A 224 12.15 21.12 -10.12
N GLY A 225 11.42 20.15 -10.72
CA GLY A 225 11.84 19.49 -11.95
C GLY A 225 12.07 20.50 -13.08
N ASP A 226 11.14 21.42 -13.28
CA ASP A 226 11.24 22.49 -14.26
C ASP A 226 12.41 23.46 -13.96
N MET A 227 12.56 23.88 -12.69
CA MET A 227 13.66 24.72 -12.26
C MET A 227 15.03 24.09 -12.54
N LEU A 228 15.17 22.78 -12.31
CA LEU A 228 16.41 22.05 -12.60
C LEU A 228 16.63 21.85 -14.11
N ALA A 229 15.56 21.64 -14.87
CA ALA A 229 15.63 21.48 -16.33
C ALA A 229 15.99 22.82 -17.03
N SER A 230 15.43 23.93 -16.55
CA SER A 230 15.58 25.25 -17.18
C SER A 230 16.80 26.05 -16.68
N ASN A 231 17.34 25.73 -15.47
CA ASN A 231 18.45 26.48 -14.87
C ASN A 231 19.66 25.57 -14.60
N HIS A 232 20.59 25.59 -15.54
CA HIS A 232 21.83 24.78 -15.48
C HIS A 232 22.65 25.04 -14.21
N THR A 233 22.77 26.30 -13.75
CA THR A 233 23.56 26.66 -12.56
C THR A 233 22.99 26.02 -11.29
N ILE A 234 21.67 26.01 -11.14
CA ILE A 234 20.99 25.36 -10.03
C ILE A 234 21.13 23.84 -10.13
N ALA A 235 20.88 23.27 -11.31
CA ALA A 235 21.05 21.86 -11.54
C ALA A 235 22.47 21.38 -11.17
N GLU A 236 23.50 22.09 -11.60
CA GLU A 236 24.88 21.79 -11.26
C GLU A 236 25.17 21.93 -9.75
N THR A 237 24.54 22.89 -9.07
CA THR A 237 24.68 23.07 -7.62
C THR A 237 24.09 21.89 -6.87
N VAL A 238 22.89 21.44 -7.27
CA VAL A 238 22.23 20.24 -6.69
C VAL A 238 23.04 18.99 -7.00
N ARG A 239 23.53 18.84 -8.23
CA ARG A 239 24.32 17.69 -8.67
C ARG A 239 25.69 17.63 -7.99
N ARG A 240 26.30 18.75 -7.64
CA ARG A 240 27.52 18.79 -6.81
C ARG A 240 27.23 18.36 -5.36
N GLN A 241 26.08 18.73 -4.81
CA GLN A 241 25.65 18.35 -3.47
C GLN A 241 25.38 16.86 -3.38
N TYR A 242 24.59 16.28 -4.31
CA TYR A 242 24.18 14.90 -4.27
C TYR A 242 24.83 14.10 -5.41
N ARG A 243 25.68 13.15 -5.05
CA ARG A 243 26.45 12.34 -5.99
C ARG A 243 25.99 10.90 -6.08
N HIS A 244 25.43 10.36 -5.01
CA HIS A 244 25.01 8.98 -4.90
C HIS A 244 23.53 8.93 -4.53
N PHE A 245 22.74 8.26 -5.36
CA PHE A 245 21.30 8.13 -5.18
C PHE A 245 20.94 6.69 -4.81
N VAL A 246 20.09 6.54 -3.79
CA VAL A 246 19.48 5.26 -3.42
C VAL A 246 17.97 5.47 -3.37
N VAL A 247 17.22 4.73 -4.18
CA VAL A 247 15.76 4.85 -4.26
C VAL A 247 15.13 3.54 -3.79
N ASP A 248 14.44 3.59 -2.65
CA ASP A 248 13.68 2.47 -2.11
C ASP A 248 12.24 2.47 -2.65
N GLU A 249 11.59 1.31 -2.69
CA GLU A 249 10.23 1.11 -3.22
C GLU A 249 10.08 1.64 -4.67
N TYR A 250 11.10 1.44 -5.51
CA TYR A 250 11.15 2.01 -6.85
C TYR A 250 10.01 1.55 -7.77
N GLN A 251 9.34 0.44 -7.48
CA GLN A 251 8.14 -0.01 -8.19
C GLN A 251 6.92 0.91 -8.02
N ASP A 252 6.95 1.83 -7.04
CA ASP A 252 5.87 2.78 -6.79
C ASP A 252 6.19 4.20 -7.30
N VAL A 253 7.34 4.39 -7.94
CA VAL A 253 7.75 5.69 -8.48
C VAL A 253 6.83 6.10 -9.62
N SER A 254 6.26 7.30 -9.53
CA SER A 254 5.43 7.90 -10.58
C SER A 254 6.28 8.54 -11.68
N PRO A 255 5.73 8.80 -12.89
CA PRO A 255 6.42 9.54 -13.94
C PRO A 255 6.98 10.90 -13.49
N LEU A 256 6.23 11.62 -12.66
CA LEU A 256 6.69 12.90 -12.10
C LEU A 256 7.90 12.73 -11.15
N GLN A 257 7.88 11.72 -10.30
CA GLN A 257 9.03 11.43 -9.43
C GLN A 257 10.24 10.97 -10.23
N GLN A 258 10.02 10.17 -11.28
CA GLN A 258 11.09 9.79 -12.20
C GLN A 258 11.68 11.00 -12.90
N PHE A 259 10.86 11.90 -13.39
CA PHE A 259 11.32 13.15 -14.01
C PHE A 259 12.23 13.95 -13.07
N VAL A 260 11.85 14.11 -11.81
CA VAL A 260 12.70 14.81 -10.81
C VAL A 260 13.99 14.04 -10.53
N LEU A 261 13.94 12.71 -10.45
CA LEU A 261 15.12 11.86 -10.25
C LEU A 261 16.10 12.02 -11.42
N ASP A 262 15.59 12.06 -12.65
CA ASP A 262 16.41 12.26 -13.85
C ASP A 262 17.08 13.64 -13.84
N GLN A 263 16.38 14.70 -13.38
CA GLN A 263 16.98 16.03 -13.22
C GLN A 263 18.06 16.05 -12.13
N TRP A 264 17.85 15.36 -11.02
CA TRP A 264 18.86 15.23 -9.97
C TRP A 264 20.09 14.46 -10.45
N LEU A 265 19.88 13.38 -11.18
CA LEU A 265 20.95 12.51 -11.67
C LEU A 265 21.76 13.21 -12.79
N GLY A 266 21.07 13.82 -13.77
CA GLY A 266 21.71 14.34 -14.99
C GLY A 266 22.41 13.19 -15.74
N ASP A 267 23.64 13.43 -16.20
CA ASP A 267 24.44 12.44 -16.93
C ASP A 267 25.16 11.44 -16.01
N ARG A 268 24.90 11.49 -14.72
CA ARG A 268 25.55 10.60 -13.73
C ARG A 268 24.90 9.22 -13.71
N ARG A 269 25.66 8.28 -13.14
CA ARG A 269 25.30 6.87 -13.18
C ARG A 269 25.22 6.22 -11.79
N GLU A 270 25.56 6.97 -10.72
CA GLU A 270 25.59 6.46 -9.33
C GLU A 270 24.18 6.39 -8.75
N LEU A 271 23.38 5.47 -9.29
CA LEU A 271 22.00 5.21 -8.92
C LEU A 271 21.81 3.75 -8.49
N CYS A 272 21.34 3.54 -7.28
CA CYS A 272 20.88 2.25 -6.80
C CYS A 272 19.37 2.29 -6.58
N VAL A 273 18.62 1.46 -7.30
CA VAL A 273 17.17 1.32 -7.15
C VAL A 273 16.82 -0.01 -6.53
N VAL A 274 15.83 -0.02 -5.65
CA VAL A 274 15.38 -1.23 -4.96
C VAL A 274 13.87 -1.33 -5.05
N GLY A 275 13.33 -2.48 -5.42
CA GLY A 275 11.89 -2.66 -5.53
C GLY A 275 11.44 -4.09 -5.72
N ASP A 276 10.15 -4.28 -5.54
CA ASP A 276 9.43 -5.54 -5.79
C ASP A 276 8.27 -5.29 -6.76
N PRO A 277 8.35 -5.73 -8.01
CA PRO A 277 7.23 -5.56 -8.96
C PRO A 277 5.93 -6.20 -8.48
N SER A 278 6.03 -7.24 -7.62
CA SER A 278 4.87 -7.91 -7.03
C SER A 278 4.20 -7.12 -5.90
N GLN A 279 4.78 -6.00 -5.48
CA GLN A 279 4.22 -5.08 -4.48
C GLN A 279 3.75 -3.74 -5.06
N THR A 280 3.62 -3.62 -6.39
CA THR A 280 3.00 -2.44 -7.02
C THR A 280 1.49 -2.49 -6.83
N ILE A 281 0.97 -1.65 -5.93
CA ILE A 281 -0.44 -1.61 -5.53
C ILE A 281 -1.02 -0.18 -5.47
N TYR A 282 -0.35 0.79 -6.09
CA TYR A 282 -0.75 2.20 -6.13
C TYR A 282 -0.85 2.74 -7.56
N SER A 283 -1.21 1.90 -8.54
CA SER A 283 -1.33 2.35 -9.93
C SER A 283 -2.44 3.38 -10.13
N PHE A 284 -3.48 3.34 -9.28
CA PHE A 284 -4.56 4.32 -9.29
C PHE A 284 -4.09 5.75 -8.94
N THR A 285 -2.97 5.90 -8.22
CA THR A 285 -2.32 7.20 -7.94
C THR A 285 -1.20 7.53 -8.93
N GLY A 286 -1.03 6.77 -10.02
CA GLY A 286 0.00 7.00 -11.03
C GLY A 286 1.32 6.27 -10.81
N ALA A 287 1.45 5.44 -9.76
CA ALA A 287 2.62 4.56 -9.60
C ALA A 287 2.70 3.53 -10.74
N THR A 288 3.92 3.23 -11.18
CA THR A 288 4.12 2.27 -12.26
C THR A 288 5.38 1.41 -12.03
N PRO A 289 5.29 0.09 -12.16
CA PRO A 289 6.46 -0.78 -12.10
C PRO A 289 7.36 -0.64 -13.33
N HIS A 290 6.93 0.13 -14.33
CA HIS A 290 7.63 0.25 -15.62
C HIS A 290 9.09 0.66 -15.44
N HIS A 291 9.37 1.66 -14.60
CA HIS A 291 10.73 2.17 -14.38
C HIS A 291 11.65 1.07 -13.80
N LEU A 292 11.17 0.30 -12.84
CA LEU A 292 11.92 -0.83 -12.27
C LEU A 292 12.14 -1.95 -13.31
N LEU A 293 11.09 -2.31 -14.04
CA LEU A 293 11.13 -3.40 -15.02
C LEU A 293 11.96 -3.06 -16.26
N SER A 294 12.00 -1.78 -16.66
CA SER A 294 12.80 -1.30 -17.79
C SER A 294 14.19 -0.82 -17.40
N PHE A 295 14.57 -0.88 -16.12
CA PHE A 295 15.81 -0.30 -15.62
C PHE A 295 17.04 -0.81 -16.37
N GLN A 296 17.17 -2.13 -16.57
CA GLN A 296 18.30 -2.71 -17.31
C GLN A 296 18.28 -2.37 -18.81
N LYS A 297 17.09 -2.06 -19.37
CA LYS A 297 16.99 -1.60 -20.75
C LYS A 297 17.48 -0.15 -20.88
N VAL A 298 17.20 0.69 -19.90
CA VAL A 298 17.67 2.11 -19.83
C VAL A 298 19.15 2.18 -19.46
N HIS A 299 19.60 1.29 -18.58
CA HIS A 299 20.98 1.16 -18.12
C HIS A 299 21.53 -0.23 -18.46
N PRO A 300 22.03 -0.46 -19.68
CA PRO A 300 22.42 -1.81 -20.16
C PRO A 300 23.54 -2.46 -19.35
N ASP A 301 24.39 -1.67 -18.72
CA ASP A 301 25.50 -2.10 -17.86
C ASP A 301 25.13 -2.16 -16.38
N ALA A 302 23.84 -1.98 -16.04
CA ALA A 302 23.38 -2.06 -14.65
C ALA A 302 23.64 -3.44 -14.04
N GLN A 303 24.21 -3.44 -12.84
CA GLN A 303 24.28 -4.66 -12.04
C GLN A 303 22.90 -4.98 -11.48
N VAL A 304 22.35 -6.14 -11.83
CA VAL A 304 21.05 -6.61 -11.32
C VAL A 304 21.27 -7.66 -10.24
N VAL A 305 20.83 -7.38 -9.02
CA VAL A 305 20.90 -8.30 -7.89
C VAL A 305 19.48 -8.74 -7.49
N ARG A 306 19.29 -10.03 -7.20
CA ARG A 306 18.00 -10.56 -6.77
C ARG A 306 18.07 -11.00 -5.31
N LEU A 307 17.25 -10.39 -4.46
CA LEU A 307 17.08 -10.81 -3.07
C LEU A 307 15.83 -11.69 -2.98
N VAL A 308 16.04 -12.98 -2.70
CA VAL A 308 14.96 -13.98 -2.64
C VAL A 308 14.85 -14.66 -1.28
N ARG A 309 15.84 -14.53 -0.39
CA ARG A 309 15.81 -15.10 0.95
C ARG A 309 14.89 -14.28 1.86
N ASP A 310 13.74 -14.86 2.22
CA ASP A 310 12.77 -14.23 3.11
C ASP A 310 13.10 -14.55 4.59
N TYR A 311 13.42 -13.52 5.35
CA TYR A 311 13.74 -13.58 6.79
C TYR A 311 12.55 -13.24 7.69
N ARG A 312 11.43 -12.83 7.08
CA ARG A 312 10.23 -12.42 7.79
C ARG A 312 9.31 -13.56 8.10
N SER A 313 8.97 -14.35 7.09
CA SER A 313 7.83 -15.25 7.12
C SER A 313 8.23 -16.71 7.19
N THR A 314 7.38 -17.53 7.81
CA THR A 314 7.54 -18.98 7.84
C THR A 314 7.38 -19.61 6.45
N PRO A 315 7.93 -20.82 6.21
CA PRO A 315 7.77 -21.53 4.92
C PRO A 315 6.33 -21.71 4.46
N GLN A 316 5.37 -21.82 5.39
CA GLN A 316 3.94 -21.97 5.09
C GLN A 316 3.39 -20.69 4.45
N VAL A 317 3.70 -19.52 4.99
CA VAL A 317 3.29 -18.21 4.47
C VAL A 317 3.97 -17.96 3.12
N VAL A 318 5.29 -18.15 3.03
CA VAL A 318 6.06 -17.98 1.79
C VAL A 318 5.57 -18.91 0.69
N GLY A 319 5.27 -20.18 1.03
CA GLY A 319 4.74 -21.15 0.08
C GLY A 319 3.39 -20.74 -0.53
N LEU A 320 2.49 -20.15 0.27
CA LEU A 320 1.23 -19.59 -0.23
C LEU A 320 1.47 -18.37 -1.12
N ALA A 321 2.33 -17.45 -0.71
CA ALA A 321 2.67 -16.24 -1.47
C ALA A 321 3.24 -16.58 -2.86
N ASN A 322 4.19 -17.52 -2.94
CA ASN A 322 4.74 -18.00 -4.20
C ASN A 322 3.69 -18.65 -5.09
N LYS A 323 2.84 -19.52 -4.53
CA LYS A 323 1.76 -20.18 -5.29
C LYS A 323 0.75 -19.18 -5.83
N LEU A 324 0.39 -18.14 -5.08
CA LEU A 324 -0.52 -17.07 -5.52
C LEU A 324 0.00 -16.37 -6.77
N LEU A 325 1.30 -16.06 -6.82
CA LEU A 325 1.92 -15.39 -7.97
C LEU A 325 2.21 -16.34 -9.14
N ALA A 326 2.39 -17.64 -8.88
CA ALA A 326 2.64 -18.64 -9.93
C ALA A 326 1.38 -19.07 -10.69
N THR A 327 0.17 -18.73 -10.22
CA THR A 327 -1.10 -19.17 -10.81
C THR A 327 -1.24 -18.69 -12.26
N LYS A 328 -1.62 -19.62 -13.15
CA LYS A 328 -1.75 -19.39 -14.61
C LYS A 328 -2.71 -18.23 -14.90
N GLY A 329 -2.22 -17.20 -15.55
CA GLY A 329 -2.95 -15.97 -15.92
C GLY A 329 -2.03 -14.74 -15.95
N VAL A 330 -0.97 -14.71 -15.17
CA VAL A 330 0.00 -13.61 -15.08
C VAL A 330 1.02 -13.63 -16.24
N ARG A 331 1.18 -14.75 -16.96
CA ARG A 331 2.20 -14.92 -18.02
C ARG A 331 1.87 -14.24 -19.37
N ARG A 332 0.72 -13.59 -19.55
CA ARG A 332 0.31 -13.03 -20.85
C ARG A 332 0.60 -11.53 -21.06
N SER A 333 0.95 -10.81 -20.04
CA SER A 333 1.30 -9.38 -20.17
C SER A 333 2.76 -9.19 -19.81
N GLY A 334 3.69 -9.29 -20.77
CA GLY A 334 5.08 -8.76 -20.75
C GLY A 334 5.87 -8.71 -19.44
N SER A 335 5.40 -9.33 -18.37
CA SER A 335 5.89 -9.20 -17.01
C SER A 335 7.09 -10.14 -16.79
N HIS A 336 8.13 -9.59 -16.19
CA HIS A 336 9.20 -10.39 -15.61
C HIS A 336 8.61 -11.42 -14.65
N PRO A 337 9.16 -12.65 -14.61
CA PRO A 337 8.69 -13.67 -13.67
C PRO A 337 8.80 -13.12 -12.24
N ALA A 338 7.76 -13.34 -11.45
CA ALA A 338 7.77 -13.02 -10.03
C ALA A 338 8.98 -13.69 -9.35
N LEU A 339 9.53 -13.04 -8.35
CA LEU A 339 10.61 -13.62 -7.55
C LEU A 339 10.05 -14.77 -6.72
N GLU A 340 10.65 -15.95 -6.82
CA GLU A 340 10.33 -17.07 -5.96
C GLU A 340 11.07 -16.91 -4.63
N LEU A 341 10.33 -16.68 -3.55
CA LEU A 341 10.89 -16.46 -2.22
C LEU A 341 11.32 -17.77 -1.57
N ILE A 342 12.42 -17.73 -0.81
CA ILE A 342 12.99 -18.85 -0.06
C ILE A 342 12.98 -18.48 1.43
N ALA A 343 12.05 -19.07 2.19
CA ALA A 343 11.95 -18.81 3.61
C ALA A 343 13.22 -19.22 4.37
N GLN A 344 13.66 -18.36 5.27
CA GLN A 344 14.81 -18.61 6.14
C GLN A 344 14.41 -18.91 7.59
N ARG A 345 13.13 -18.67 7.94
CA ARG A 345 12.60 -19.02 9.26
C ARG A 345 12.30 -20.52 9.38
N PRO A 346 12.31 -21.06 10.62
CA PRO A 346 11.81 -22.41 10.87
C PRO A 346 10.36 -22.59 10.43
N SER A 347 9.95 -23.85 10.27
CA SER A 347 8.56 -24.19 9.97
C SER A 347 7.63 -23.69 11.08
N GLY A 348 6.56 -23.01 10.69
CA GLY A 348 5.53 -22.46 11.56
C GLY A 348 4.22 -23.23 11.46
N PRO A 349 3.13 -22.69 12.02
CA PRO A 349 1.80 -23.30 11.92
C PRO A 349 1.31 -23.33 10.47
N PRO A 350 0.43 -24.27 10.11
CA PRO A 350 -0.20 -24.30 8.81
C PRO A 350 -1.06 -23.05 8.61
N VAL A 351 -1.16 -22.58 7.37
CA VAL A 351 -2.10 -21.50 7.01
C VAL A 351 -3.53 -21.99 7.28
N ALA A 352 -4.28 -21.18 8.02
CA ALA A 352 -5.67 -21.49 8.34
C ALA A 352 -6.64 -20.91 7.29
N TYR A 353 -7.71 -21.64 7.00
CA TYR A 353 -8.74 -21.24 6.05
C TYR A 353 -10.11 -21.47 6.69
N THR A 354 -10.95 -20.43 6.71
CA THR A 354 -12.25 -20.52 7.39
C THR A 354 -13.36 -19.92 6.54
N THR A 355 -14.45 -20.65 6.42
CA THR A 355 -15.67 -20.18 5.76
C THR A 355 -16.72 -19.89 6.83
N TYR A 356 -17.33 -18.70 6.78
CA TYR A 356 -18.39 -18.27 7.69
C TYR A 356 -19.71 -18.11 6.94
N ASP A 357 -20.81 -18.15 7.66
CA ASP A 357 -22.12 -18.00 7.06
C ASP A 357 -22.41 -16.55 6.66
N ASP A 358 -21.96 -15.57 7.45
CA ASP A 358 -22.16 -14.15 7.23
C ASP A 358 -21.00 -13.30 7.80
N ASP A 359 -21.00 -11.99 7.46
CA ASP A 359 -19.93 -11.05 7.86
C ASP A 359 -19.85 -10.91 9.40
N GLU A 360 -20.96 -10.96 10.11
CA GLU A 360 -20.98 -10.86 11.58
C GLU A 360 -20.36 -12.11 12.22
N SER A 361 -20.67 -13.28 11.69
CA SER A 361 -20.08 -14.56 12.12
C SER A 361 -18.59 -14.61 11.82
N GLU A 362 -18.14 -14.03 10.69
CA GLU A 362 -16.72 -13.88 10.34
C GLU A 362 -16.01 -13.00 11.37
N ALA A 363 -16.54 -11.82 11.68
CA ALA A 363 -15.97 -10.89 12.63
C ALA A 363 -15.86 -11.50 14.05
N ARG A 364 -16.92 -12.14 14.54
CA ARG A 364 -16.90 -12.83 15.84
C ARG A 364 -15.94 -14.01 15.89
N GLY A 365 -15.88 -14.78 14.79
CA GLY A 365 -14.95 -15.89 14.67
C GLY A 365 -13.50 -15.44 14.68
N ILE A 366 -13.16 -14.34 14.00
CA ILE A 366 -11.84 -13.73 14.03
C ILE A 366 -11.53 -13.21 15.43
N ALA A 367 -12.43 -12.46 16.07
CA ALA A 367 -12.23 -11.96 17.44
C ALA A 367 -11.96 -13.10 18.44
N THR A 368 -12.67 -14.23 18.30
CA THR A 368 -12.43 -15.44 19.11
C THR A 368 -11.03 -16.01 18.90
N LYS A 369 -10.55 -16.09 17.65
CA LYS A 369 -9.20 -16.59 17.33
C LYS A 369 -8.13 -15.63 17.85
N VAL A 370 -8.33 -14.33 17.68
CA VAL A 370 -7.47 -13.30 18.25
C VAL A 370 -7.36 -13.44 19.77
N GLY A 371 -8.49 -13.60 20.47
CA GLY A 371 -8.50 -13.81 21.91
C GLY A 371 -7.70 -15.05 22.36
N ARG A 372 -7.73 -16.14 21.57
CA ARG A 372 -6.91 -17.33 21.83
C ARG A 372 -5.41 -17.06 21.66
N LEU A 373 -5.00 -16.30 20.65
CA LEU A 373 -3.60 -15.94 20.46
C LEU A 373 -3.10 -15.03 21.57
N VAL A 374 -3.92 -14.05 21.98
CA VAL A 374 -3.59 -13.18 23.11
C VAL A 374 -3.47 -13.98 24.40
N ALA A 375 -4.39 -14.90 24.68
CA ALA A 375 -4.32 -15.80 25.83
C ALA A 375 -3.12 -16.75 25.79
N ALA A 376 -2.63 -17.10 24.59
CA ALA A 376 -1.41 -17.88 24.38
C ALA A 376 -0.11 -17.06 24.49
N GLY A 377 -0.20 -15.73 24.72
CA GLY A 377 0.95 -14.86 24.94
C GLY A 377 1.36 -13.99 23.75
N THR A 378 0.64 -14.04 22.62
CA THR A 378 0.92 -13.12 21.50
C THR A 378 0.48 -11.70 21.88
N ALA A 379 1.38 -10.73 21.79
CA ALA A 379 1.05 -9.33 22.10
C ALA A 379 -0.02 -8.81 21.11
N PRO A 380 -1.07 -8.11 21.58
CA PRO A 380 -2.11 -7.56 20.69
C PRO A 380 -1.55 -6.67 19.57
N SER A 381 -0.47 -5.93 19.82
CA SER A 381 0.23 -5.11 18.83
C SER A 381 0.87 -5.93 17.69
N GLU A 382 1.10 -7.21 17.89
CA GLU A 382 1.65 -8.16 16.91
C GLU A 382 0.56 -8.96 16.18
N ILE A 383 -0.69 -8.52 16.26
CA ILE A 383 -1.84 -9.12 15.59
C ILE A 383 -2.50 -8.08 14.69
N ALA A 384 -2.84 -8.46 13.46
CA ALA A 384 -3.59 -7.62 12.55
C ALA A 384 -4.77 -8.34 11.90
N VAL A 385 -5.88 -7.62 11.71
CA VAL A 385 -6.99 -8.00 10.84
C VAL A 385 -6.98 -7.08 9.63
N LEU A 386 -6.76 -7.65 8.46
CA LEU A 386 -6.64 -6.91 7.22
C LEU A 386 -7.83 -7.20 6.30
N TYR A 387 -8.37 -6.15 5.73
CA TYR A 387 -9.56 -6.20 4.87
C TYR A 387 -9.36 -5.31 3.62
N ARG A 388 -10.27 -5.42 2.65
CA ARG A 388 -10.13 -4.70 1.38
C ARG A 388 -10.57 -3.23 1.46
N THR A 389 -11.66 -2.93 2.16
CA THR A 389 -12.25 -1.58 2.25
C THR A 389 -12.43 -1.15 3.70
N ASN A 390 -12.25 0.14 3.97
CA ASN A 390 -12.40 0.69 5.32
C ASN A 390 -13.83 0.50 5.89
N ALA A 391 -14.85 0.36 5.03
CA ALA A 391 -16.22 0.07 5.48
C ALA A 391 -16.37 -1.30 6.18
N GLN A 392 -15.40 -2.20 6.01
CA GLN A 392 -15.42 -3.50 6.70
C GLN A 392 -14.94 -3.40 8.15
N SER A 393 -14.27 -2.31 8.56
CA SER A 393 -13.69 -2.18 9.91
C SER A 393 -14.74 -2.21 11.02
N GLU A 394 -15.92 -1.62 10.78
CA GLU A 394 -16.98 -1.47 11.78
C GLU A 394 -17.38 -2.81 12.43
N GLY A 395 -17.57 -3.86 11.62
CA GLY A 395 -17.91 -5.19 12.13
C GLY A 395 -16.80 -5.81 12.99
N PHE A 396 -15.53 -5.62 12.59
CA PHE A 396 -14.38 -6.11 13.36
C PHE A 396 -14.14 -5.29 14.63
N GLU A 397 -14.36 -3.97 14.58
CA GLU A 397 -14.30 -3.09 15.74
C GLU A 397 -15.31 -3.51 16.80
N ALA A 398 -16.56 -3.75 16.38
CA ALA A 398 -17.62 -4.21 17.26
C ALA A 398 -17.27 -5.58 17.88
N ALA A 399 -16.86 -6.56 17.07
CA ALA A 399 -16.54 -7.90 17.54
C ALA A 399 -15.36 -7.95 18.52
N LEU A 400 -14.30 -7.17 18.28
CA LEU A 400 -13.15 -7.07 19.21
C LEU A 400 -13.53 -6.34 20.49
N ALA A 401 -14.35 -5.28 20.41
CA ALA A 401 -14.85 -4.58 21.58
C ALA A 401 -15.71 -5.48 22.47
N ASP A 402 -16.62 -6.27 21.87
CA ASP A 402 -17.46 -7.25 22.57
C ASP A 402 -16.62 -8.35 23.25
N ALA A 403 -15.50 -8.72 22.66
CA ALA A 403 -14.54 -9.65 23.23
C ALA A 403 -13.59 -9.02 24.27
N GLY A 404 -13.69 -7.71 24.54
CA GLY A 404 -12.82 -6.98 25.46
C GLY A 404 -11.37 -6.80 24.97
N ILE A 405 -11.13 -6.95 23.65
CA ILE A 405 -9.81 -6.86 23.04
C ILE A 405 -9.57 -5.43 22.53
N ALA A 406 -8.48 -4.80 22.98
CA ALA A 406 -8.07 -3.48 22.49
C ALA A 406 -7.66 -3.54 21.03
N TYR A 407 -8.03 -2.53 20.23
CA TYR A 407 -7.71 -2.47 18.80
C TYR A 407 -7.34 -1.04 18.38
N LEU A 408 -6.68 -0.94 17.22
CA LEU A 408 -6.28 0.30 16.57
C LEU A 408 -6.68 0.26 15.10
N VAL A 409 -7.50 1.20 14.62
CA VAL A 409 -7.87 1.32 13.20
C VAL A 409 -6.82 2.17 12.47
N ARG A 410 -6.21 1.61 11.43
CA ARG A 410 -5.30 2.34 10.55
C ARG A 410 -5.97 2.65 9.21
N GLY A 411 -5.77 3.89 8.71
CA GLY A 411 -6.39 4.37 7.46
C GLY A 411 -7.54 5.34 7.69
N GLY A 412 -7.83 5.68 8.96
CA GLY A 412 -8.63 6.82 9.35
C GLY A 412 -7.82 8.12 9.37
N GLU A 413 -8.33 9.17 10.01
CA GLU A 413 -7.60 10.42 10.19
C GLU A 413 -6.24 10.16 10.87
N ARG A 414 -5.18 10.77 10.34
CA ARG A 414 -3.81 10.56 10.84
C ARG A 414 -3.73 10.95 12.31
N PHE A 415 -3.03 10.14 13.11
CA PHE A 415 -2.96 10.31 14.56
C PHE A 415 -2.68 11.75 15.01
N PHE A 416 -1.62 12.37 14.45
CA PHE A 416 -1.26 13.75 14.81
C PHE A 416 -2.15 14.83 14.17
N ALA A 417 -2.99 14.49 13.20
CA ALA A 417 -4.00 15.37 12.64
C ALA A 417 -5.29 15.39 13.47
N ARG A 418 -5.51 14.39 14.31
CA ARG A 418 -6.69 14.32 15.19
C ARG A 418 -6.74 15.50 16.13
N ARG A 419 -7.92 16.08 16.25
CA ARG A 419 -8.13 17.28 17.05
C ARG A 419 -7.66 17.09 18.51
N GLU A 420 -8.06 15.98 19.14
CA GLU A 420 -7.71 15.66 20.52
C GLU A 420 -6.20 15.50 20.75
N VAL A 421 -5.47 15.00 19.75
CA VAL A 421 -4.01 14.86 19.82
C VAL A 421 -3.32 16.21 19.72
N ARG A 422 -3.77 17.06 18.79
CA ARG A 422 -3.24 18.44 18.67
C ARG A 422 -3.49 19.26 19.93
N ASP A 423 -4.72 19.19 20.46
CA ASP A 423 -5.10 19.89 21.68
C ASP A 423 -4.25 19.39 22.87
N ALA A 424 -4.03 18.08 22.98
CA ALA A 424 -3.18 17.48 24.00
C ALA A 424 -1.71 17.94 23.91
N ILE A 425 -1.13 17.98 22.70
CA ILE A 425 0.25 18.45 22.51
C ILE A 425 0.38 19.93 22.89
N VAL A 426 -0.61 20.76 22.59
CA VAL A 426 -0.62 22.18 22.99
C VAL A 426 -0.62 22.30 24.52
N LEU A 427 -1.43 21.51 25.23
CA LEU A 427 -1.47 21.49 26.70
C LEU A 427 -0.15 21.02 27.32
N LEU A 428 0.45 19.96 26.75
CA LEU A 428 1.76 19.45 27.20
C LEU A 428 2.88 20.49 26.99
N ARG A 429 2.87 21.24 25.89
CA ARG A 429 3.79 22.37 25.66
C ARG A 429 3.60 23.48 26.70
N GLY A 430 2.34 23.77 27.08
CA GLY A 430 2.05 24.70 28.16
C GLY A 430 2.65 24.24 29.49
N ALA A 431 2.41 22.99 29.84
CA ALA A 431 2.92 22.40 31.09
C ALA A 431 4.46 22.32 31.11
N ALA A 432 5.13 22.13 29.99
CA ALA A 432 6.60 22.08 29.95
C ALA A 432 7.28 23.38 30.38
N ARG A 433 6.56 24.52 30.30
CA ARG A 433 7.08 25.83 30.76
C ARG A 433 7.02 26.02 32.27
N SER A 434 6.22 25.22 32.94
CA SER A 434 5.99 25.30 34.41
C SER A 434 6.23 23.96 35.10
N ALA A 435 6.85 22.98 34.45
CA ALA A 435 7.11 21.66 34.99
C ALA A 435 8.12 21.74 36.15
N GLU A 436 7.77 21.16 37.26
CA GLU A 436 8.66 21.03 38.43
C GLU A 436 9.66 19.89 38.15
N PRO A 437 10.98 20.10 38.39
CA PRO A 437 12.02 19.11 38.06
C PRO A 437 11.89 17.79 38.82
N ASP A 438 11.26 17.82 40.02
CA ASP A 438 11.15 16.68 40.92
C ASP A 438 9.96 15.76 40.61
N ILE A 439 9.04 16.17 39.72
CA ILE A 439 7.88 15.35 39.32
C ILE A 439 8.25 14.50 38.11
N PRO A 440 8.12 13.16 38.18
CA PRO A 440 8.36 12.30 37.02
C PRO A 440 7.50 12.71 35.81
N MET A 441 8.10 12.86 34.63
CA MET A 441 7.43 13.28 33.40
C MET A 441 6.13 12.50 33.11
N PRO A 442 6.05 11.17 33.30
CA PRO A 442 4.78 10.44 33.06
C PRO A 442 3.64 10.85 33.99
N THR A 443 3.94 11.31 35.22
CA THR A 443 2.94 11.82 36.15
C THR A 443 2.36 13.12 35.65
N THR A 444 3.21 14.06 35.28
CA THR A 444 2.79 15.35 34.66
C THR A 444 1.94 15.13 33.41
N VAL A 445 2.34 14.19 32.55
CA VAL A 445 1.58 13.85 31.31
C VAL A 445 0.18 13.34 31.66
N ARG A 446 0.04 12.43 32.62
CA ARG A 446 -1.26 11.93 33.07
C ARG A 446 -2.15 13.02 33.65
N ASP A 447 -1.60 13.90 34.47
CA ASP A 447 -2.36 15.01 35.07
C ASP A 447 -2.86 15.99 34.03
N VAL A 448 -2.01 16.37 33.06
CA VAL A 448 -2.38 17.22 31.95
C VAL A 448 -3.46 16.56 31.07
N LEU A 449 -3.29 15.29 30.71
CA LEU A 449 -4.26 14.60 29.85
C LEU A 449 -5.57 14.28 30.59
N THR A 450 -5.55 14.12 31.91
CA THR A 450 -6.77 14.00 32.74
C THR A 450 -7.60 15.29 32.65
N SER A 451 -6.96 16.46 32.66
CA SER A 451 -7.66 17.73 32.43
C SER A 451 -8.27 17.85 31.03
N ALA A 452 -7.72 17.13 30.05
CA ALA A 452 -8.24 17.05 28.69
C ALA A 452 -9.31 15.95 28.48
N GLY A 453 -9.66 15.22 29.57
CA GLY A 453 -10.70 14.19 29.53
C GLY A 453 -10.19 12.75 29.37
N TRP A 454 -8.88 12.50 29.56
CA TRP A 454 -8.35 11.16 29.71
C TRP A 454 -8.66 10.58 31.09
N SER A 455 -8.77 9.27 31.19
CA SER A 455 -8.94 8.56 32.46
C SER A 455 -8.11 7.27 32.44
N ALA A 456 -7.69 6.79 33.63
CA ALA A 456 -6.88 5.57 33.74
C ALA A 456 -7.64 4.31 33.28
N ALA A 457 -8.97 4.30 33.41
CA ALA A 457 -9.82 3.23 32.87
C ALA A 457 -10.43 3.64 31.54
N PRO A 458 -10.51 2.72 30.55
CA PRO A 458 -11.14 3.00 29.27
C PRO A 458 -12.64 3.29 29.44
N PRO A 459 -13.22 4.23 28.66
CA PRO A 459 -14.65 4.51 28.70
C PRO A 459 -15.43 3.29 28.19
N ALA A 460 -16.61 3.06 28.78
CA ALA A 460 -17.52 1.99 28.35
C ALA A 460 -18.18 2.29 26.99
N GLY A 461 -18.14 3.55 26.53
CA GLY A 461 -18.69 4.00 25.26
C GLY A 461 -17.89 3.51 24.05
N ARG A 462 -18.58 3.29 22.94
CA ARG A 462 -18.01 2.91 21.64
C ARG A 462 -17.88 4.14 20.70
N GLY A 463 -17.15 4.02 19.60
CA GLY A 463 -17.01 5.09 18.61
C GLY A 463 -16.08 6.22 19.03
N ALA A 464 -16.41 7.46 18.66
CA ALA A 464 -15.54 8.63 18.79
C ALA A 464 -15.00 8.88 20.21
N THR A 465 -15.78 8.57 21.26
CA THR A 465 -15.34 8.70 22.67
C THR A 465 -14.20 7.73 22.98
N ARG A 466 -14.31 6.49 22.49
CA ARG A 466 -13.28 5.46 22.65
C ARG A 466 -12.03 5.80 21.86
N GLU A 467 -12.18 6.22 20.60
CA GLU A 467 -11.05 6.65 19.75
C GLU A 467 -10.29 7.83 20.36
N ARG A 468 -11.01 8.82 20.89
CA ARG A 468 -10.40 9.95 21.60
C ARG A 468 -9.59 9.49 22.81
N TRP A 469 -10.16 8.60 23.63
CA TRP A 469 -9.46 8.03 24.77
C TRP A 469 -8.21 7.26 24.34
N GLU A 470 -8.30 6.41 23.33
CA GLU A 470 -7.17 5.64 22.78
C GLU A 470 -6.06 6.53 22.21
N SER A 471 -6.43 7.64 21.58
CA SER A 471 -5.45 8.63 21.13
C SER A 471 -4.67 9.24 22.28
N MET A 472 -5.32 9.60 23.38
CA MET A 472 -4.66 10.13 24.56
C MET A 472 -3.86 9.06 25.32
N GLN A 473 -4.39 7.84 25.42
CA GLN A 473 -3.68 6.69 26.01
C GLN A 473 -2.38 6.38 25.27
N ALA A 474 -2.35 6.57 23.95
CA ALA A 474 -1.12 6.41 23.18
C ALA A 474 -0.04 7.42 23.57
N LEU A 475 -0.42 8.67 23.87
CA LEU A 475 0.52 9.69 24.37
C LEU A 475 1.07 9.32 25.76
N VAL A 476 0.21 8.78 26.64
CA VAL A 476 0.63 8.28 27.96
C VAL A 476 1.64 7.14 27.81
N GLY A 477 1.33 6.15 26.95
CA GLY A 477 2.23 5.03 26.67
C GLY A 477 3.59 5.47 26.15
N LEU A 478 3.62 6.46 25.24
CA LEU A 478 4.88 7.02 24.74
C LEU A 478 5.69 7.70 25.87
N ALA A 479 5.02 8.43 26.75
CA ALA A 479 5.68 9.05 27.90
C ALA A 479 6.30 8.01 28.84
N ASP A 480 5.57 6.92 29.12
CA ASP A 480 6.07 5.81 29.94
C ASP A 480 7.29 5.14 29.30
N ASP A 481 7.23 4.87 28.00
CA ASP A 481 8.33 4.26 27.24
C ASP A 481 9.59 5.12 27.23
N LEU A 482 9.46 6.42 26.98
CA LEU A 482 10.60 7.34 26.96
C LEU A 482 11.20 7.52 28.35
N TRP A 483 10.36 7.55 29.39
CA TRP A 483 10.83 7.58 30.78
C TRP A 483 11.57 6.31 31.17
N ALA A 484 11.04 5.15 30.86
CA ALA A 484 11.67 3.86 31.12
C ALA A 484 13.03 3.71 30.44
N LYS A 485 13.13 4.11 29.17
CA LYS A 485 14.34 3.94 28.35
C LYS A 485 15.47 4.93 28.69
N ARG A 486 15.14 6.20 28.93
CA ARG A 486 16.17 7.25 29.05
C ARG A 486 15.87 8.33 30.07
N ARG A 487 14.89 8.13 30.97
CA ARG A 487 14.46 9.14 31.95
C ARG A 487 14.20 10.50 31.32
N ALA A 488 13.55 10.49 30.11
CA ALA A 488 13.30 11.69 29.31
C ALA A 488 12.49 12.74 30.08
N SER A 489 12.84 14.01 29.93
CA SER A 489 12.08 15.14 30.46
C SER A 489 10.84 15.44 29.61
N LEU A 490 9.94 16.30 30.10
CA LEU A 490 8.78 16.74 29.34
C LEU A 490 9.14 17.51 28.05
N PRO A 491 10.15 18.39 28.04
CA PRO A 491 10.70 18.96 26.79
C PRO A 491 11.17 17.91 25.78
N ASP A 492 11.86 16.83 26.24
CA ASP A 492 12.30 15.74 25.34
C ASP A 492 11.11 15.00 24.73
N LEU A 493 10.04 14.78 25.51
CA LEU A 493 8.80 14.20 25.00
C LEU A 493 8.18 15.09 23.91
N ILE A 494 8.12 16.40 24.13
CA ILE A 494 7.54 17.34 23.17
C ILE A 494 8.35 17.33 21.87
N GLN A 495 9.68 17.36 21.97
CA GLN A 495 10.54 17.26 20.80
C GLN A 495 10.31 15.95 20.03
N ASP A 496 10.20 14.81 20.74
CA ASP A 496 9.91 13.52 20.11
C ASP A 496 8.52 13.51 19.44
N LEU A 497 7.51 14.12 20.06
CA LEU A 497 6.17 14.28 19.47
C LEU A 497 6.20 15.17 18.22
N GLU A 498 6.97 16.24 18.22
CA GLU A 498 7.15 17.13 17.06
C GLU A 498 7.87 16.42 15.90
N GLU A 499 8.94 15.70 16.21
CA GLU A 499 9.66 14.88 15.23
C GLU A 499 8.75 13.80 14.64
N ARG A 500 7.94 13.13 15.47
CA ARG A 500 6.94 12.13 15.03
C ARG A 500 5.78 12.77 14.26
N SER A 501 5.32 13.93 14.68
CA SER A 501 4.28 14.68 13.97
C SER A 501 4.76 15.09 12.59
N SER A 502 5.98 15.61 12.48
CA SER A 502 6.58 15.96 11.19
C SER A 502 6.86 14.72 10.33
N ALA A 503 7.23 13.59 10.95
CA ALA A 503 7.40 12.28 10.31
C ALA A 503 6.08 11.49 10.18
N GLN A 504 4.96 12.00 10.71
CA GLN A 504 3.62 11.38 10.73
C GLN A 504 3.58 9.99 11.40
N HIS A 505 4.38 9.77 12.43
CA HIS A 505 4.38 8.53 13.21
C HIS A 505 3.36 8.62 14.36
N ALA A 506 2.40 7.68 14.38
CA ALA A 506 1.58 7.46 15.58
C ALA A 506 2.41 6.70 16.64
N PRO A 507 2.30 7.03 17.94
CA PRO A 507 2.86 6.20 19.00
C PRO A 507 2.27 4.79 18.95
N THR A 508 3.03 3.78 19.36
CA THR A 508 2.55 2.40 19.41
C THR A 508 1.53 2.28 20.56
N VAL A 509 0.31 1.92 20.24
CA VAL A 509 -0.71 1.49 21.22
C VAL A 509 -0.70 -0.03 21.25
N GLU A 510 -0.74 -0.63 22.41
CA GLU A 510 -0.96 -2.07 22.55
C GLU A 510 -2.40 -2.40 22.18
N GLY A 511 -2.61 -2.82 20.94
CA GLY A 511 -3.91 -3.19 20.43
C GLY A 511 -3.79 -3.89 19.09
N VAL A 512 -4.79 -4.71 18.77
CA VAL A 512 -4.91 -5.40 17.47
C VAL A 512 -5.05 -4.36 16.36
N THR A 513 -4.24 -4.46 15.32
CA THR A 513 -4.33 -3.54 14.19
C THR A 513 -5.46 -3.95 13.26
N LEU A 514 -6.42 -3.05 13.03
CA LEU A 514 -7.41 -3.12 11.97
C LEU A 514 -6.98 -2.21 10.82
N ALA A 515 -6.79 -2.75 9.62
CA ALA A 515 -6.31 -1.96 8.50
C ALA A 515 -6.81 -2.48 7.15
N SER A 516 -6.92 -1.58 6.17
CA SER A 516 -7.05 -2.03 4.79
C SER A 516 -5.73 -2.65 4.30
N LEU A 517 -5.82 -3.58 3.34
CA LEU A 517 -4.65 -4.22 2.73
C LEU A 517 -3.63 -3.19 2.18
N HIS A 518 -4.11 -2.05 1.64
CA HIS A 518 -3.25 -0.97 1.19
C HIS A 518 -2.48 -0.29 2.34
N ALA A 519 -3.17 -0.03 3.45
CA ALA A 519 -2.56 0.60 4.63
C ALA A 519 -1.57 -0.34 5.36
N ALA A 520 -1.63 -1.64 5.09
CA ALA A 520 -0.73 -2.65 5.64
C ALA A 520 0.64 -2.70 4.94
N LYS A 521 0.80 -2.06 3.77
CA LYS A 521 2.08 -2.04 3.05
C LYS A 521 3.17 -1.41 3.91
N GLY A 522 4.34 -2.06 3.98
CA GLY A 522 5.47 -1.63 4.81
C GLY A 522 5.36 -2.03 6.30
N LEU A 523 4.27 -2.70 6.70
CA LEU A 523 4.06 -3.21 8.06
C LEU A 523 4.22 -4.73 8.10
N GLU A 524 4.25 -5.31 9.31
CA GLU A 524 4.33 -6.76 9.51
C GLU A 524 3.92 -7.12 10.94
N TRP A 525 3.34 -8.30 11.13
CA TRP A 525 2.84 -8.81 12.41
C TRP A 525 3.10 -10.30 12.55
N ASP A 526 3.14 -10.80 13.78
CA ASP A 526 3.30 -12.23 14.04
C ASP A 526 2.05 -13.01 13.57
N ALA A 527 0.86 -12.41 13.75
CA ALA A 527 -0.39 -13.01 13.32
C ALA A 527 -1.19 -12.06 12.42
N VAL A 528 -1.62 -12.54 11.26
CA VAL A 528 -2.43 -11.80 10.29
C VAL A 528 -3.69 -12.58 9.93
N PHE A 529 -4.83 -11.92 10.06
CA PHE A 529 -6.14 -12.39 9.61
C PHE A 529 -6.52 -11.62 8.35
N LEU A 530 -6.66 -12.31 7.21
CA LEU A 530 -7.13 -11.74 5.94
C LEU A 530 -8.62 -12.02 5.81
N ALA A 531 -9.44 -11.02 6.08
CA ALA A 531 -10.90 -11.15 6.13
C ALA A 531 -11.56 -10.70 4.82
N GLY A 532 -12.73 -11.28 4.54
CA GLY A 532 -13.54 -10.92 3.38
C GLY A 532 -12.95 -11.40 2.04
N MET A 533 -12.29 -12.57 2.01
CA MET A 533 -11.67 -13.14 0.81
C MET A 533 -12.71 -13.71 -0.15
N SER A 534 -13.62 -12.86 -0.63
CA SER A 534 -14.72 -13.22 -1.53
C SER A 534 -14.72 -12.37 -2.80
N GLU A 535 -15.28 -12.93 -3.89
CA GLU A 535 -15.55 -12.21 -5.13
C GLU A 535 -16.35 -10.92 -4.86
N GLY A 536 -15.93 -9.81 -5.48
CA GLY A 536 -16.53 -8.50 -5.28
C GLY A 536 -15.88 -7.68 -4.17
N LEU A 537 -15.16 -8.34 -3.24
CA LEU A 537 -14.26 -7.70 -2.28
C LEU A 537 -12.79 -7.94 -2.67
N MET A 538 -12.41 -9.16 -3.02
CA MET A 538 -11.07 -9.52 -3.47
C MET A 538 -11.15 -10.50 -4.65
N PRO A 539 -10.98 -10.06 -5.91
CA PRO A 539 -10.82 -8.68 -6.34
C PRO A 539 -12.07 -7.82 -6.07
N ILE A 540 -11.87 -6.52 -5.89
CA ILE A 540 -12.99 -5.58 -5.76
C ILE A 540 -13.77 -5.52 -7.08
N SER A 541 -15.10 -5.31 -6.99
CA SER A 541 -15.99 -5.28 -8.17
C SER A 541 -15.58 -4.25 -9.24
N LEU A 542 -14.86 -3.20 -8.83
CA LEU A 542 -14.38 -2.15 -9.73
C LEU A 542 -13.13 -2.55 -10.54
N ALA A 543 -12.51 -3.70 -10.24
CA ALA A 543 -11.36 -4.21 -10.99
C ALA A 543 -11.85 -4.97 -12.23
N GLU A 544 -12.16 -4.23 -13.30
CA GLU A 544 -12.76 -4.77 -14.54
C GLU A 544 -11.72 -5.16 -15.59
N THR A 545 -10.51 -4.54 -15.56
CA THR A 545 -9.44 -4.85 -16.52
C THR A 545 -8.51 -5.93 -15.98
N ASP A 546 -7.84 -6.65 -16.88
CA ASP A 546 -6.85 -7.68 -16.50
C ASP A 546 -5.72 -7.08 -15.63
N GLU A 547 -5.34 -5.83 -15.89
CA GLU A 547 -4.32 -5.12 -15.11
C GLU A 547 -4.81 -4.78 -13.70
N ALA A 548 -6.05 -4.30 -13.58
CA ALA A 548 -6.66 -4.01 -12.28
C ALA A 548 -6.83 -5.31 -11.46
N VAL A 549 -7.25 -6.41 -12.09
CA VAL A 549 -7.33 -7.74 -11.45
C VAL A 549 -5.94 -8.24 -11.04
N ALA A 550 -4.92 -8.00 -11.85
CA ALA A 550 -3.54 -8.36 -11.51
C ALA A 550 -3.02 -7.51 -10.32
N GLU A 551 -3.41 -6.24 -10.22
CA GLU A 551 -3.09 -5.39 -9.06
C GLU A 551 -3.78 -5.88 -7.79
N GLU A 552 -5.06 -6.26 -7.84
CA GLU A 552 -5.77 -6.87 -6.71
C GLU A 552 -5.07 -8.18 -6.25
N ARG A 553 -4.55 -8.98 -7.18
CA ARG A 553 -3.73 -10.16 -6.82
C ARG A 553 -2.43 -9.77 -6.11
N ARG A 554 -1.74 -8.72 -6.55
CA ARG A 554 -0.56 -8.19 -5.86
C ARG A 554 -0.93 -7.63 -4.47
N LEU A 555 -2.11 -7.03 -4.36
CA LEU A 555 -2.61 -6.56 -3.08
C LEU A 555 -2.84 -7.71 -2.09
N LEU A 556 -3.40 -8.83 -2.55
CA LEU A 556 -3.51 -10.05 -1.74
C LEU A 556 -2.14 -10.61 -1.37
N TYR A 557 -1.17 -10.63 -2.31
CA TYR A 557 0.23 -11.00 -2.04
C TYR A 557 0.84 -10.12 -0.95
N VAL A 558 0.63 -8.80 -1.01
CA VAL A 558 1.08 -7.88 0.04
C VAL A 558 0.46 -8.27 1.37
N GLY A 559 -0.85 -8.56 1.44
CA GLY A 559 -1.53 -8.98 2.67
C GLY A 559 -0.93 -10.27 3.26
N ILE A 560 -0.75 -11.31 2.45
CA ILE A 560 -0.15 -12.59 2.86
C ILE A 560 1.25 -12.38 3.44
N THR A 561 2.09 -11.60 2.76
CA THR A 561 3.48 -11.35 3.16
C THR A 561 3.63 -10.39 4.35
N ARG A 562 2.52 -9.97 4.98
CA ARG A 562 2.55 -9.22 6.25
C ARG A 562 2.67 -10.14 7.45
N ALA A 563 2.28 -11.42 7.31
CA ALA A 563 2.38 -12.41 8.38
C ALA A 563 3.82 -12.90 8.56
N ARG A 564 4.30 -12.86 9.79
CA ARG A 564 5.56 -13.51 10.14
C ARG A 564 5.37 -15.00 10.40
N GLU A 565 4.32 -15.38 11.13
CA GLU A 565 4.12 -16.74 11.61
C GLU A 565 2.72 -17.28 11.36
N HIS A 566 1.69 -16.62 11.90
CA HIS A 566 0.31 -17.04 11.80
C HIS A 566 -0.42 -16.33 10.66
N LEU A 567 -1.02 -17.09 9.76
CA LEU A 567 -1.84 -16.55 8.67
C LEU A 567 -3.18 -17.29 8.63
N ASP A 568 -4.28 -16.53 8.73
CA ASP A 568 -5.65 -17.02 8.62
C ASP A 568 -6.37 -16.25 7.50
N LEU A 569 -6.97 -16.99 6.56
CA LEU A 569 -7.78 -16.44 5.49
C LEU A 569 -9.23 -16.83 5.70
N SER A 570 -10.13 -15.86 5.58
CA SER A 570 -11.56 -16.12 5.78
C SER A 570 -12.45 -15.41 4.75
N TYR A 571 -13.63 -15.96 4.55
CA TYR A 571 -14.70 -15.28 3.82
C TYR A 571 -16.08 -15.69 4.35
N ALA A 572 -17.05 -14.80 4.20
CA ALA A 572 -18.44 -15.03 4.55
C ALA A 572 -19.29 -15.32 3.30
N ARG A 573 -20.23 -16.29 3.40
CA ARG A 573 -21.14 -16.69 2.31
C ARG A 573 -22.26 -15.68 2.07
N ALA A 574 -22.66 -14.94 3.10
CA ALA A 574 -23.67 -13.88 3.03
C ALA A 574 -23.16 -12.59 3.66
N ARG A 575 -23.86 -11.47 3.39
CA ARG A 575 -23.57 -10.19 4.03
C ARG A 575 -24.18 -10.07 5.42
N ASN A 576 -25.44 -10.49 5.55
CA ASN A 576 -26.20 -10.33 6.78
C ASN A 576 -26.58 -11.71 7.35
N PRO A 577 -26.77 -11.83 8.68
CA PRO A 577 -27.27 -13.03 9.31
C PRO A 577 -28.60 -13.51 8.68
N GLY A 578 -28.66 -14.80 8.36
CA GLY A 578 -29.85 -15.39 7.67
C GLY A 578 -30.02 -14.97 6.21
N GLY A 579 -29.10 -14.20 5.66
CA GLY A 579 -29.11 -13.76 4.27
C GLY A 579 -28.86 -14.92 3.29
N ARG A 580 -29.22 -14.73 2.01
CA ARG A 580 -28.97 -15.72 0.97
C ARG A 580 -27.47 -15.92 0.78
N ALA A 581 -26.95 -17.11 0.91
CA ALA A 581 -25.58 -17.51 0.64
C ALA A 581 -25.29 -17.38 -0.88
N GLY A 582 -24.87 -16.19 -1.31
CA GLY A 582 -24.61 -15.87 -2.72
C GLY A 582 -23.17 -15.48 -3.02
N ARG A 583 -22.36 -15.23 -1.99
CA ARG A 583 -20.96 -14.88 -2.17
C ARG A 583 -20.12 -16.13 -2.44
N ARG A 584 -19.16 -15.98 -3.35
CA ARG A 584 -18.17 -17.00 -3.68
C ARG A 584 -16.82 -16.58 -3.11
N ARG A 585 -16.02 -17.57 -2.73
CA ARG A 585 -14.61 -17.36 -2.40
C ARG A 585 -13.89 -16.67 -3.57
N THR A 586 -12.89 -15.86 -3.27
CA THR A 586 -12.05 -15.22 -4.27
C THR A 586 -11.40 -16.23 -5.22
N ARG A 587 -11.46 -15.94 -6.52
CA ARG A 587 -10.80 -16.73 -7.58
C ARG A 587 -9.28 -16.82 -7.41
N PHE A 588 -8.67 -15.90 -6.69
CA PHE A 588 -7.23 -15.90 -6.44
C PHE A 588 -6.77 -17.08 -5.60
N LEU A 589 -7.67 -17.67 -4.83
CA LEU A 589 -7.41 -18.82 -3.98
C LEU A 589 -7.92 -20.16 -4.56
N ASP A 590 -8.29 -20.17 -5.85
CA ASP A 590 -8.68 -21.40 -6.53
C ASP A 590 -7.47 -22.34 -6.66
N GLY A 591 -7.66 -23.58 -6.19
CA GLY A 591 -6.59 -24.57 -6.09
C GLY A 591 -5.61 -24.36 -4.93
N LEU A 592 -5.72 -23.24 -4.17
CA LEU A 592 -4.90 -22.95 -3.00
C LEU A 592 -5.67 -23.15 -1.68
N TRP A 593 -6.98 -22.96 -1.70
CA TRP A 593 -7.86 -23.24 -0.58
C TRP A 593 -8.09 -24.75 -0.46
N PRO A 594 -7.89 -25.35 0.73
CA PRO A 594 -8.17 -26.78 0.93
C PRO A 594 -9.62 -27.13 0.56
N SER A 595 -9.82 -28.28 -0.10
CA SER A 595 -11.18 -28.76 -0.37
C SER A 595 -11.83 -29.23 0.95
N ASP A 596 -13.10 -28.88 1.17
CA ASP A 596 -13.86 -29.29 2.35
C ASP A 596 -14.09 -30.85 2.42
N ASN A 597 -13.57 -31.58 1.45
CA ASN A 597 -13.67 -33.04 1.37
C ASN A 597 -12.31 -33.70 1.62
N PRO A 598 -12.04 -34.25 2.82
CA PRO A 598 -10.77 -34.91 3.13
C PRO A 598 -10.47 -36.16 2.29
N ALA A 599 -11.45 -36.67 1.52
CA ALA A 599 -11.28 -37.85 0.65
C ALA A 599 -10.70 -37.56 -0.74
N ALA A 600 -10.46 -36.29 -1.12
CA ALA A 600 -9.95 -35.93 -2.45
C ALA A 600 -8.42 -36.07 -2.62
N GLY A 601 -7.70 -36.50 -1.59
CA GLY A 601 -6.21 -36.66 -1.60
C GLY A 601 -5.69 -37.96 -2.22
N ILE A 602 -6.54 -38.89 -2.67
CA ILE A 602 -6.11 -40.11 -3.34
C ILE A 602 -6.24 -39.90 -4.85
N ARG A 603 -5.11 -39.80 -5.52
CA ARG A 603 -5.01 -39.82 -6.99
C ARG A 603 -5.81 -40.98 -7.55
N ARG A 604 -7.02 -40.74 -8.06
CA ARG A 604 -7.70 -41.68 -8.95
C ARG A 604 -7.20 -41.45 -10.38
N ALA A 605 -6.68 -42.52 -10.96
CA ALA A 605 -6.45 -42.63 -12.39
C ALA A 605 -7.72 -42.29 -13.18
N PRO A 606 -7.62 -41.79 -14.41
CA PRO A 606 -8.78 -41.37 -15.16
C PRO A 606 -9.70 -42.58 -15.43
N ARG A 607 -10.93 -42.49 -14.92
CA ARG A 607 -12.03 -43.33 -15.37
C ARG A 607 -12.85 -42.49 -16.34
N ASP A 608 -12.95 -42.98 -17.56
CA ASP A 608 -13.93 -42.52 -18.54
C ASP A 608 -15.31 -42.46 -17.96
N ALA A 609 -15.89 -41.30 -17.82
CA ALA A 609 -17.31 -41.10 -17.54
C ALA A 609 -17.75 -39.92 -18.40
N GLY A 610 -18.74 -40.17 -19.24
CA GLY A 610 -19.32 -39.22 -20.19
C GLY A 610 -19.53 -37.84 -19.59
N GLY A 611 -18.65 -36.93 -19.94
CA GLY A 611 -18.62 -35.59 -19.43
C GLY A 611 -19.53 -34.66 -20.20
N ARG A 612 -20.23 -33.81 -19.48
CA ARG A 612 -20.73 -32.57 -20.05
C ARG A 612 -19.52 -31.69 -20.37
N SER A 613 -19.15 -31.63 -21.65
CA SER A 613 -18.12 -30.66 -22.12
C SER A 613 -18.67 -29.25 -21.97
N ALA A 614 -18.02 -28.45 -21.11
CA ALA A 614 -18.13 -27.00 -21.21
C ALA A 614 -17.51 -26.59 -22.54
N VAL A 615 -18.25 -25.87 -23.36
CA VAL A 615 -17.80 -25.42 -24.67
C VAL A 615 -16.79 -24.29 -24.46
N VAL A 616 -15.57 -24.47 -24.96
CA VAL A 616 -14.52 -23.44 -24.96
C VAL A 616 -14.85 -22.45 -26.06
N VAL A 617 -15.15 -21.22 -25.67
CA VAL A 617 -15.39 -20.08 -26.57
C VAL A 617 -14.06 -19.75 -27.27
N THR A 618 -14.01 -19.82 -28.60
CA THR A 618 -12.79 -19.70 -29.41
C THR A 618 -12.50 -18.25 -29.87
N GLY A 619 -13.39 -17.31 -29.59
CA GLY A 619 -13.15 -15.87 -29.81
C GLY A 619 -13.66 -15.32 -31.15
N THR A 620 -14.20 -16.15 -32.04
CA THR A 620 -14.88 -15.70 -33.29
C THR A 620 -16.39 -15.89 -33.11
N TYR A 621 -17.15 -14.81 -33.09
CA TYR A 621 -18.60 -14.83 -32.98
C TYR A 621 -19.27 -14.14 -34.19
N ASP A 622 -20.53 -14.48 -34.43
CA ASP A 622 -21.34 -13.83 -35.47
C ASP A 622 -21.71 -12.41 -35.02
N ALA A 623 -21.12 -11.41 -35.69
CA ALA A 623 -21.28 -10.00 -35.31
C ALA A 623 -22.71 -9.49 -35.52
N GLU A 624 -23.43 -9.99 -36.54
CA GLU A 624 -24.83 -9.60 -36.81
C GLU A 624 -25.76 -10.21 -35.77
N LEU A 625 -25.54 -11.48 -35.38
CA LEU A 625 -26.30 -12.13 -34.30
C LEU A 625 -26.02 -11.45 -32.96
N TYR A 626 -24.77 -11.05 -32.71
CA TYR A 626 -24.42 -10.33 -31.49
C TYR A 626 -25.15 -8.99 -31.37
N GLU A 627 -25.19 -8.18 -32.43
CA GLU A 627 -25.94 -6.92 -32.40
C GLU A 627 -27.45 -7.16 -32.25
N ALA A 628 -28.02 -8.15 -32.89
CA ALA A 628 -29.44 -8.50 -32.75
C ALA A 628 -29.78 -8.91 -31.28
N LEU A 629 -28.91 -9.68 -30.63
CA LEU A 629 -29.06 -10.06 -29.22
C LEU A 629 -28.88 -8.85 -28.29
N LYS A 630 -28.02 -7.92 -28.60
CA LYS A 630 -27.79 -6.68 -27.88
C LYS A 630 -28.96 -5.72 -27.93
N ASP A 631 -29.57 -5.58 -29.11
CA ASP A 631 -30.80 -4.80 -29.33
C ASP A 631 -31.97 -5.39 -28.58
N TRP A 632 -32.17 -6.71 -28.66
CA TRP A 632 -33.18 -7.41 -27.85
C TRP A 632 -32.97 -7.20 -26.35
N ARG A 633 -31.72 -7.35 -25.86
CA ARG A 633 -31.43 -7.13 -24.44
C ARG A 633 -31.73 -5.70 -24.02
N THR A 634 -31.44 -4.72 -24.87
CA THR A 634 -31.71 -3.30 -24.58
C THR A 634 -33.21 -3.07 -24.41
N ALA A 635 -34.01 -3.52 -25.37
CA ALA A 635 -35.47 -3.40 -25.32
C ALA A 635 -36.05 -4.14 -24.10
N ARG A 636 -35.51 -5.32 -23.76
CA ARG A 636 -35.98 -6.10 -22.62
C ARG A 636 -35.62 -5.45 -21.28
N ALA A 637 -34.42 -4.88 -21.17
CA ALA A 637 -33.98 -4.16 -19.97
C ALA A 637 -34.82 -2.91 -19.71
N GLU A 638 -35.17 -2.18 -20.74
CA GLU A 638 -36.09 -1.03 -20.69
C GLU A 638 -37.50 -1.44 -20.27
N ALA A 639 -38.01 -2.53 -20.84
CA ALA A 639 -39.35 -3.04 -20.52
C ALA A 639 -39.52 -3.48 -19.06
N ILE A 640 -38.43 -3.88 -18.37
CA ILE A 640 -38.46 -4.29 -16.96
C ILE A 640 -37.88 -3.25 -16.01
N ASP A 641 -37.52 -2.08 -16.51
CA ASP A 641 -36.88 -0.98 -15.77
C ASP A 641 -35.65 -1.48 -14.94
N ARG A 642 -34.73 -2.18 -15.63
CA ARG A 642 -33.51 -2.72 -15.03
C ARG A 642 -32.29 -2.46 -15.91
N PRO A 643 -31.09 -2.33 -15.30
CA PRO A 643 -29.85 -2.22 -16.05
C PRO A 643 -29.62 -3.41 -17.00
N LYS A 644 -29.08 -3.18 -18.18
CA LYS A 644 -28.88 -4.19 -19.26
C LYS A 644 -28.11 -5.43 -18.81
N PHE A 645 -27.12 -5.27 -17.90
CA PHE A 645 -26.33 -6.39 -17.38
C PHE A 645 -27.13 -7.35 -16.46
N VAL A 646 -28.27 -6.92 -15.96
CA VAL A 646 -29.17 -7.77 -15.14
C VAL A 646 -29.83 -8.83 -16.02
N VAL A 647 -30.13 -8.48 -17.27
CA VAL A 647 -30.67 -9.44 -18.26
C VAL A 647 -29.56 -10.43 -18.65
N PHE A 648 -28.52 -9.95 -19.37
CA PHE A 648 -27.32 -10.72 -19.70
C PHE A 648 -26.10 -9.79 -19.84
N SER A 649 -24.90 -10.26 -19.46
CA SER A 649 -23.65 -9.56 -19.71
C SER A 649 -23.23 -9.66 -21.19
N ASP A 650 -22.38 -8.75 -21.66
CA ASP A 650 -21.85 -8.78 -23.01
C ASP A 650 -21.06 -10.07 -23.32
N ALA A 651 -20.39 -10.64 -22.32
CA ALA A 651 -19.70 -11.91 -22.46
C ALA A 651 -20.65 -13.06 -22.77
N ILE A 652 -21.83 -13.08 -22.13
CA ILE A 652 -22.87 -14.10 -22.37
C ILE A 652 -23.47 -13.91 -23.76
N LEU A 653 -23.73 -12.68 -24.19
CA LEU A 653 -24.24 -12.42 -25.55
C LEU A 653 -23.24 -12.83 -26.64
N ARG A 654 -21.95 -12.62 -26.42
CA ARG A 654 -20.89 -13.10 -27.34
C ARG A 654 -20.87 -14.63 -27.40
N ALA A 655 -20.97 -15.30 -26.28
CA ALA A 655 -21.04 -16.76 -26.24
C ALA A 655 -22.32 -17.28 -26.95
N MET A 656 -23.46 -16.59 -26.80
CA MET A 656 -24.67 -16.90 -27.56
C MET A 656 -24.49 -16.69 -29.05
N ALA A 657 -23.82 -15.63 -29.46
CA ALA A 657 -23.54 -15.33 -30.85
C ALA A 657 -22.53 -16.28 -31.50
N GLU A 658 -21.61 -16.85 -30.73
CA GLU A 658 -20.67 -17.88 -31.17
C GLU A 658 -21.30 -19.25 -31.28
N LEU A 659 -22.13 -19.64 -30.32
CA LEU A 659 -22.72 -20.98 -30.21
C LEU A 659 -24.05 -21.12 -30.96
N ALA A 660 -24.72 -19.99 -31.27
CA ALA A 660 -26.04 -19.93 -31.89
C ALA A 660 -27.03 -20.99 -31.30
N PRO A 661 -27.34 -20.94 -29.99
CA PRO A 661 -28.11 -21.97 -29.29
C PRO A 661 -29.51 -22.11 -29.92
N THR A 662 -29.96 -23.35 -30.17
CA THR A 662 -31.26 -23.63 -30.74
C THR A 662 -32.26 -24.20 -29.73
N THR A 663 -31.78 -24.67 -28.59
CA THR A 663 -32.59 -25.25 -27.51
C THR A 663 -32.27 -24.65 -26.14
N ASN A 664 -33.23 -24.80 -25.18
CA ASN A 664 -32.98 -24.42 -23.79
C ASN A 664 -31.80 -25.22 -23.18
N ALA A 665 -31.56 -26.43 -23.63
CA ALA A 665 -30.42 -27.23 -23.18
C ALA A 665 -29.09 -26.64 -23.66
N ASP A 666 -29.05 -26.03 -24.82
CA ASP A 666 -27.86 -25.35 -25.35
C ASP A 666 -27.58 -24.03 -24.58
N LEU A 667 -28.63 -23.28 -24.23
CA LEU A 667 -28.53 -22.07 -23.41
C LEU A 667 -27.92 -22.37 -22.02
N VAL A 668 -28.30 -23.46 -21.37
CA VAL A 668 -27.79 -23.87 -20.05
C VAL A 668 -26.28 -24.24 -20.11
N ARG A 669 -25.74 -24.59 -21.29
CA ARG A 669 -24.33 -24.90 -21.48
C ARG A 669 -23.43 -23.64 -21.54
N ILE A 670 -24.06 -22.47 -21.75
CA ILE A 670 -23.34 -21.20 -21.77
C ILE A 670 -23.04 -20.76 -20.35
N ASP A 671 -21.79 -20.51 -20.06
CA ASP A 671 -21.35 -20.11 -18.73
C ASP A 671 -22.01 -18.79 -18.31
N GLY A 672 -22.67 -18.76 -17.15
CA GLY A 672 -23.45 -17.62 -16.66
C GLY A 672 -24.93 -17.61 -17.05
N VAL A 673 -25.43 -18.62 -17.80
CA VAL A 673 -26.86 -18.82 -18.11
C VAL A 673 -27.42 -19.93 -17.21
N GLY A 674 -27.97 -19.55 -16.07
CA GLY A 674 -28.61 -20.51 -15.15
C GLY A 674 -30.07 -20.83 -15.53
N PRO A 675 -30.65 -21.92 -14.94
CA PRO A 675 -32.04 -22.36 -15.24
C PRO A 675 -33.07 -21.23 -15.09
N GLY A 676 -32.97 -20.38 -14.09
CA GLY A 676 -33.90 -19.26 -13.89
C GLY A 676 -33.85 -18.21 -15.01
N LYS A 677 -32.68 -17.96 -15.60
CA LYS A 677 -32.55 -17.05 -16.76
C LYS A 677 -33.10 -17.69 -18.04
N VAL A 678 -32.98 -19.01 -18.17
CA VAL A 678 -33.57 -19.75 -19.29
C VAL A 678 -35.06 -19.75 -19.19
N GLU A 679 -35.62 -19.95 -18.00
CA GLU A 679 -37.08 -19.90 -17.74
C GLU A 679 -37.63 -18.49 -18.06
N THR A 680 -36.92 -17.44 -17.69
CA THR A 680 -37.36 -16.04 -17.84
C THR A 680 -37.18 -15.50 -19.26
N TYR A 681 -36.04 -15.78 -19.91
CA TYR A 681 -35.61 -15.15 -21.15
C TYR A 681 -35.34 -16.15 -22.30
N GLY A 682 -35.33 -17.46 -22.03
CA GLY A 682 -34.88 -18.46 -23.00
C GLY A 682 -35.71 -18.48 -24.28
N ALA A 683 -37.03 -18.40 -24.18
CA ALA A 683 -37.93 -18.40 -25.34
C ALA A 683 -37.66 -17.20 -26.27
N GLU A 684 -37.43 -16.00 -25.70
CA GLU A 684 -37.15 -14.77 -26.44
C GLU A 684 -35.79 -14.83 -27.10
N VAL A 685 -34.74 -15.25 -26.37
CA VAL A 685 -33.38 -15.40 -26.92
C VAL A 685 -33.35 -16.40 -28.07
N LEU A 686 -33.96 -17.57 -27.89
CA LEU A 686 -34.04 -18.58 -28.95
C LEU A 686 -34.84 -18.09 -30.18
N GLY A 687 -35.84 -17.20 -29.97
CA GLY A 687 -36.54 -16.51 -31.04
C GLY A 687 -35.60 -15.62 -31.86
N VAL A 688 -34.76 -14.81 -31.23
CA VAL A 688 -33.77 -13.95 -31.90
C VAL A 688 -32.76 -14.80 -32.68
N VAL A 689 -32.22 -15.86 -32.08
CA VAL A 689 -31.25 -16.76 -32.71
C VAL A 689 -31.86 -17.45 -33.92
N ARG A 690 -33.08 -17.99 -33.81
CA ARG A 690 -33.79 -18.65 -34.93
C ARG A 690 -34.04 -17.70 -36.07
N ALA A 691 -34.58 -16.52 -35.84
CA ALA A 691 -34.82 -15.52 -36.85
C ALA A 691 -33.54 -15.14 -37.62
N HIS A 692 -32.39 -15.06 -36.94
CA HIS A 692 -31.11 -14.80 -37.57
C HIS A 692 -30.63 -15.97 -38.43
N VAL A 693 -30.73 -17.20 -37.93
CA VAL A 693 -30.35 -18.41 -38.69
C VAL A 693 -31.21 -18.62 -39.91
N GLU A 694 -32.53 -18.42 -39.81
CA GLU A 694 -33.46 -18.49 -40.95
C GLU A 694 -33.14 -17.46 -42.02
N LYS A 695 -32.81 -16.22 -41.62
CA LYS A 695 -32.39 -15.15 -42.53
C LYS A 695 -31.10 -15.49 -43.30
N LYS A 696 -30.15 -16.18 -42.64
CA LYS A 696 -28.90 -16.64 -43.26
C LYS A 696 -29.07 -17.88 -44.19
N SER A 697 -30.06 -18.72 -43.87
CA SER A 697 -30.33 -19.94 -44.66
C SER A 697 -31.21 -19.69 -45.91
N GLY A 698 -31.87 -18.52 -45.97
CA GLY A 698 -32.75 -18.11 -47.08
C GLY A 698 -32.09 -17.20 -48.12
N ASN A 699 -30.82 -16.89 -47.99
CA ASN A 699 -29.94 -16.26 -48.99
C ASN A 699 -28.90 -17.30 -49.45
#